data_a24f8901682a63b6ef760eedd6d722ac
#
_entry.id   a24f8901682a63b6ef760eedd6d722ac
#
_cell.length_a   1.000
_cell.length_b   1.000
_cell.length_c   1.000
_cell.angle_alpha   90.00
_cell.angle_beta   90.00
_cell.angle_gamma   90.00
#
_symmetry.space_group_name_H-M   'P 1'
#
loop_
_entity.id
_entity.type
_entity.pdbx_description
1 polymer ?
#
loop_
_entity_poly.entity_id
_entity_poly.type
_entity_poly.pdbx_seq_one_letter_code
_entity_poly.pdbx_strand_id
1 'polypeptide(L)'
;MERIAIIDGNSLINRAYYAMRNPMITKDGIFTQGIFGFLNMMEKIKKDYEPAYMVIAFDLKAPTFRHKAYEGYKAGRKKMPPELAMEVPILKDILRAMNIKQVELEGFEADDLIGTIAKEAESCGMEPLIITGDKDELQLATDITKIILTRKGVSEFDLYDRQAMMDKYGFTPTQFIDFKGLMGDQSDNIPGIPGVGEKTATKLILEYGSVENLIANVDNVKPKGVKAKVEEHAQLAMMSKRLATINTQVPMDIDFAEYKLTEPDYDALIELYSRLEFNRFLKKLNVQRSGGTGSGDPAAKPLAVDAEKLEKVCVREDSQLVELTLQGKTAIKVFGDHNHLDVPQIEGVAAVNGDTYYYFDCRNLTGFFDWLAEQDISFAGHSLKDDYYMLLCHGMTKFETAFDTEVAQYVLDSSRSNYSLSALSNEYLHQSLRDEKEFFEENGQVDLFTDPTEQYMTYGCEVCGAILNLAEAQKAQIADEKLETVLYEAELPLVEVMASMEHEGFRTDKKILEGFGVVLAEQIGELTKQIYGLAGEEFNINSPLQLGNILFEKLGLPAGKKMKRGYSTSADILEKLMDKHPIIPLILEYRTVSKLKSTYVDGLIPLISSTDGKVHAHFNQTVTTTGRISCTEPNLQNIPIRQEMGRKLRKAFIPEENCVLVGADYSQIELRVLAHMSGDEALIESFNNGEDIHRATAARVLGIPEDKITLEERSRAKAVNFGVIYGMSAFGLSSELRITRKDADEYIKAYFAKHAAVKEFMDEQVKFCKANGYVSTLLGRKRFIKEINASAYMVKQVGERLAMNTPIQGSAADIIKLAMIKVFRALRDQGLRSRLILQVHDELIINTREEEKEQVEKLLTENMESAYELAVKLKADLNEGESWYELK
;
A
#
# COMPACT_ATOMS: atom_id res chain seq x y z
N MET A 1 14.37 20.06 -37.07
CA MET A 1 12.90 20.35 -37.19
C MET A 1 12.37 20.53 -35.80
N GLU A 2 11.48 21.46 -35.58
CA GLU A 2 10.76 21.55 -34.32
C GLU A 2 9.77 20.40 -34.22
N ARG A 3 9.59 19.83 -33.00
CA ARG A 3 8.74 18.67 -32.77
C ARG A 3 7.39 19.10 -32.26
N ILE A 4 6.33 18.47 -32.78
CA ILE A 4 4.98 18.59 -32.24
C ILE A 4 4.48 17.24 -31.71
N ALA A 5 4.09 17.17 -30.43
CA ALA A 5 3.42 16.02 -29.85
C ALA A 5 1.91 16.11 -30.08
N ILE A 6 1.35 15.14 -30.79
CA ILE A 6 -0.09 15.03 -31.09
C ILE A 6 -0.59 13.79 -30.35
N ILE A 7 -1.44 13.97 -29.34
CA ILE A 7 -1.82 12.92 -28.39
C ILE A 7 -3.28 12.52 -28.59
N ASP A 8 -3.54 11.21 -28.73
CA ASP A 8 -4.87 10.64 -28.61
C ASP A 8 -5.29 10.59 -27.12
N GLY A 9 -6.10 11.56 -26.72
CA GLY A 9 -6.52 11.73 -25.34
C GLY A 9 -7.36 10.58 -24.81
N ASN A 10 -8.28 10.06 -25.63
CA ASN A 10 -9.17 8.98 -25.23
C ASN A 10 -8.43 7.64 -25.12
N SER A 11 -7.54 7.35 -26.06
CA SER A 11 -6.75 6.13 -26.05
C SER A 11 -5.80 6.11 -24.85
N LEU A 12 -5.08 7.22 -24.58
CA LEU A 12 -4.13 7.30 -23.49
C LEU A 12 -4.79 7.22 -22.12
N ILE A 13 -5.90 7.93 -21.87
CA ILE A 13 -6.56 7.87 -20.56
C ILE A 13 -7.16 6.48 -20.30
N ASN A 14 -7.75 5.84 -21.32
CA ASN A 14 -8.20 4.46 -21.21
C ASN A 14 -7.05 3.52 -20.87
N ARG A 15 -5.93 3.68 -21.55
CA ARG A 15 -4.73 2.89 -21.32
C ARG A 15 -4.20 3.05 -19.89
N ALA A 16 -4.13 4.28 -19.41
CA ALA A 16 -3.72 4.63 -18.06
C ALA A 16 -4.64 3.97 -17.02
N TYR A 17 -5.94 4.10 -17.18
CA TYR A 17 -6.94 3.55 -16.29
C TYR A 17 -6.80 2.03 -16.11
N TYR A 18 -6.67 1.27 -17.22
CA TYR A 18 -6.54 -0.19 -17.15
C TYR A 18 -5.12 -0.69 -16.82
N ALA A 19 -4.10 0.15 -16.89
CA ALA A 19 -2.73 -0.21 -16.50
C ALA A 19 -2.54 -0.22 -14.99
N MET A 20 -3.28 0.58 -14.26
CA MET A 20 -3.24 0.66 -12.80
C MET A 20 -4.05 -0.48 -12.17
N ARG A 21 -3.40 -1.32 -11.35
CA ARG A 21 -4.03 -2.50 -10.74
C ARG A 21 -4.98 -2.16 -9.60
N ASN A 22 -4.64 -1.12 -8.83
CA ASN A 22 -5.42 -0.69 -7.68
C ASN A 22 -6.13 0.63 -8.03
N PRO A 23 -7.41 0.78 -7.71
CA PRO A 23 -8.10 2.04 -7.87
C PRO A 23 -7.47 3.12 -6.99
N MET A 24 -7.23 4.30 -7.55
CA MET A 24 -6.84 5.51 -6.83
C MET A 24 -8.09 6.38 -6.65
N ILE A 25 -8.44 6.66 -5.40
CA ILE A 25 -9.66 7.38 -5.04
C ILE A 25 -9.29 8.42 -3.99
N THR A 26 -9.64 9.69 -4.22
CA THR A 26 -9.44 10.77 -3.24
C THR A 26 -10.36 10.61 -2.03
N LYS A 27 -10.11 11.38 -0.97
CA LYS A 27 -11.00 11.44 0.22
C LYS A 27 -12.43 11.75 -0.15
N ASP A 28 -12.64 12.58 -1.18
CA ASP A 28 -13.96 12.98 -1.67
C ASP A 28 -14.60 11.96 -2.63
N GLY A 29 -13.99 10.80 -2.84
CA GLY A 29 -14.50 9.73 -3.68
C GLY A 29 -14.27 9.91 -5.18
N ILE A 30 -13.36 10.81 -5.60
CA ILE A 30 -13.01 11.03 -7.00
C ILE A 30 -12.01 9.95 -7.43
N PHE A 31 -12.33 9.22 -8.52
CA PHE A 31 -11.38 8.30 -9.15
C PHE A 31 -10.32 9.10 -9.90
N THR A 32 -9.04 8.73 -9.77
CA THR A 32 -7.91 9.54 -10.27
C THR A 32 -6.86 8.73 -11.03
N GLN A 33 -6.98 7.42 -11.08
CA GLN A 33 -5.97 6.52 -11.65
C GLN A 33 -5.70 6.76 -13.13
N GLY A 34 -6.74 7.06 -13.92
CA GLY A 34 -6.61 7.37 -15.34
C GLY A 34 -5.86 8.67 -15.56
N ILE A 35 -6.21 9.73 -14.81
CA ILE A 35 -5.54 11.03 -14.85
C ILE A 35 -4.08 10.88 -14.43
N PHE A 36 -3.81 10.22 -13.30
CA PHE A 36 -2.45 10.03 -12.79
C PHE A 36 -1.54 9.31 -13.80
N GLY A 37 -2.05 8.22 -14.39
CA GLY A 37 -1.30 7.48 -15.41
C GLY A 37 -1.10 8.28 -16.69
N PHE A 38 -2.10 9.07 -17.13
CA PHE A 38 -2.02 9.96 -18.28
C PHE A 38 -0.93 11.02 -18.11
N LEU A 39 -0.93 11.71 -16.97
CA LEU A 39 0.08 12.73 -16.65
C LEU A 39 1.50 12.15 -16.59
N ASN A 40 1.68 10.95 -16.04
CA ASN A 40 2.99 10.28 -16.05
C ASN A 40 3.47 9.95 -17.48
N MET A 41 2.58 9.49 -18.37
CA MET A 41 2.91 9.25 -19.78
C MET A 41 3.30 10.56 -20.47
N MET A 42 2.53 11.64 -20.25
CA MET A 42 2.80 12.95 -20.81
C MET A 42 4.15 13.54 -20.35
N GLU A 43 4.48 13.41 -19.05
CA GLU A 43 5.80 13.83 -18.52
C GLU A 43 6.93 13.08 -19.20
N LYS A 44 6.77 11.76 -19.37
CA LYS A 44 7.77 10.94 -20.06
C LYS A 44 7.94 11.38 -21.52
N ILE A 45 6.86 11.67 -22.22
CA ILE A 45 6.90 12.17 -23.61
C ILE A 45 7.64 13.51 -23.68
N LYS A 46 7.32 14.45 -22.77
CA LYS A 46 8.02 15.72 -22.68
C LYS A 46 9.52 15.55 -22.44
N LYS A 47 9.91 14.61 -21.58
CA LYS A 47 11.30 14.33 -21.23
C LYS A 47 12.07 13.63 -22.37
N ASP A 48 11.47 12.59 -22.96
CA ASP A 48 12.19 11.73 -23.92
C ASP A 48 12.26 12.34 -25.33
N TYR A 49 11.30 13.20 -25.70
CA TYR A 49 11.18 13.74 -27.06
C TYR A 49 11.28 15.27 -27.15
N GLU A 50 11.20 15.99 -26.05
CA GLU A 50 11.34 17.45 -25.94
C GLU A 50 10.54 18.22 -27.03
N PRO A 51 9.20 18.01 -27.15
CA PRO A 51 8.40 18.69 -28.14
C PRO A 51 8.26 20.17 -27.80
N ALA A 52 8.38 21.05 -28.80
CA ALA A 52 8.13 22.49 -28.65
C ALA A 52 6.62 22.83 -28.71
N TYR A 53 5.83 21.96 -29.32
CA TYR A 53 4.38 22.09 -29.47
C TYR A 53 3.67 20.83 -28.98
N MET A 54 2.44 21.01 -28.46
CA MET A 54 1.62 19.87 -27.99
C MET A 54 0.14 20.17 -28.20
N VAL A 55 -0.58 19.15 -28.67
CA VAL A 55 -2.04 19.18 -28.83
C VAL A 55 -2.63 17.83 -28.48
N ILE A 56 -3.81 17.83 -27.89
CA ILE A 56 -4.50 16.59 -27.48
C ILE A 56 -5.87 16.55 -28.15
N ALA A 57 -6.14 15.48 -28.90
CA ALA A 57 -7.41 15.25 -29.55
C ALA A 57 -8.34 14.38 -28.70
N PHE A 58 -9.62 14.71 -28.66
CA PHE A 58 -10.65 13.94 -27.98
C PHE A 58 -11.82 13.63 -28.89
N ASP A 59 -12.46 12.47 -28.68
CA ASP A 59 -13.73 12.12 -29.36
C ASP A 59 -14.92 12.83 -28.70
N LEU A 60 -15.85 13.29 -29.53
CA LEU A 60 -17.16 13.74 -29.08
C LEU A 60 -18.18 12.60 -29.08
N LYS A 61 -19.16 12.67 -28.16
CA LYS A 61 -20.30 11.73 -28.14
C LYS A 61 -21.35 12.05 -29.24
N ALA A 62 -20.90 12.17 -30.49
CA ALA A 62 -21.76 12.43 -31.63
C ALA A 62 -21.49 11.39 -32.73
N PRO A 63 -22.51 11.07 -33.58
CA PRO A 63 -22.31 10.15 -34.69
C PRO A 63 -21.35 10.77 -35.73
N THR A 64 -20.34 10.00 -36.14
CA THR A 64 -19.35 10.39 -37.13
C THR A 64 -19.80 10.00 -38.54
N PHE A 65 -19.09 10.43 -39.59
CA PHE A 65 -19.36 10.03 -40.94
C PHE A 65 -19.30 8.51 -41.17
N ARG A 66 -18.46 7.78 -40.35
CA ARG A 66 -18.38 6.32 -40.40
C ARG A 66 -19.67 5.65 -39.90
N HIS A 67 -20.29 6.18 -38.85
CA HIS A 67 -21.60 5.70 -38.37
C HIS A 67 -22.71 5.90 -39.44
N LYS A 68 -22.62 7.00 -40.18
CA LYS A 68 -23.55 7.23 -41.29
C LYS A 68 -23.32 6.31 -42.48
N ALA A 69 -22.07 5.88 -42.71
CA ALA A 69 -21.69 5.00 -43.82
C ALA A 69 -21.98 3.51 -43.51
N TYR A 70 -21.93 3.10 -42.23
CA TYR A 70 -22.17 1.72 -41.82
C TYR A 70 -22.78 1.69 -40.40
N GLU A 71 -24.04 1.27 -40.32
CA GLU A 71 -24.83 1.25 -39.09
C GLU A 71 -24.22 0.32 -38.01
N GLY A 72 -23.52 -0.70 -38.44
CA GLY A 72 -22.79 -1.64 -37.55
C GLY A 72 -21.51 -1.10 -36.99
N TYR A 73 -21.01 0.08 -37.38
CA TYR A 73 -19.72 0.63 -36.94
C TYR A 73 -19.69 0.84 -35.41
N LYS A 74 -18.69 0.28 -34.73
CA LYS A 74 -18.53 0.30 -33.26
C LYS A 74 -19.73 -0.26 -32.48
N ALA A 75 -20.66 -0.98 -33.15
CA ALA A 75 -21.78 -1.64 -32.49
C ALA A 75 -21.26 -2.81 -31.62
N GLY A 76 -21.39 -2.74 -30.34
CA GLY A 76 -20.84 -3.77 -29.41
C GLY A 76 -19.64 -3.29 -28.60
N ARG A 77 -19.13 -2.09 -28.85
CA ARG A 77 -18.10 -1.46 -28.01
C ARG A 77 -18.65 -1.28 -26.58
N LYS A 78 -17.94 -1.78 -25.59
CA LYS A 78 -18.36 -1.61 -24.17
C LYS A 78 -18.38 -0.12 -23.82
N LYS A 79 -19.41 0.30 -23.10
CA LYS A 79 -19.47 1.67 -22.58
C LYS A 79 -18.27 1.93 -21.66
N MET A 80 -17.76 3.15 -21.70
CA MET A 80 -16.73 3.63 -20.77
C MET A 80 -17.20 3.42 -19.32
N PRO A 81 -16.37 2.89 -18.41
CA PRO A 81 -16.71 2.79 -17.01
C PRO A 81 -17.14 4.14 -16.43
N PRO A 82 -18.17 4.20 -15.56
CA PRO A 82 -18.63 5.46 -14.97
C PRO A 82 -17.50 6.22 -14.26
N GLU A 83 -16.60 5.50 -13.61
CA GLU A 83 -15.45 6.02 -12.90
C GLU A 83 -14.52 6.78 -13.86
N LEU A 84 -14.15 6.15 -14.97
CA LEU A 84 -13.32 6.79 -15.99
C LEU A 84 -14.03 7.96 -16.67
N ALA A 85 -15.35 7.85 -16.86
CA ALA A 85 -16.14 8.93 -17.46
C ALA A 85 -16.15 10.21 -16.58
N MET A 86 -15.95 10.08 -15.26
CA MET A 86 -15.80 11.20 -14.33
C MET A 86 -14.41 11.83 -14.40
N GLU A 87 -13.37 11.05 -14.73
CA GLU A 87 -12.00 11.55 -14.83
C GLU A 87 -11.75 12.43 -16.05
N VAL A 88 -12.43 12.18 -17.18
CA VAL A 88 -12.19 12.90 -18.47
C VAL A 88 -12.37 14.41 -18.36
N PRO A 89 -13.47 14.94 -17.79
CA PRO A 89 -13.62 16.40 -17.61
C PRO A 89 -12.51 17.01 -16.75
N ILE A 90 -12.13 16.34 -15.67
CA ILE A 90 -11.08 16.81 -14.76
C ILE A 90 -9.72 16.82 -15.47
N LEU A 91 -9.41 15.78 -16.26
CA LEU A 91 -8.21 15.79 -17.10
C LEU A 91 -8.21 16.99 -18.06
N LYS A 92 -9.34 17.29 -18.70
CA LYS A 92 -9.45 18.44 -19.59
C LYS A 92 -9.20 19.77 -18.87
N ASP A 93 -9.62 19.90 -17.61
CA ASP A 93 -9.36 21.09 -16.80
C ASP A 93 -7.86 21.22 -16.46
N ILE A 94 -7.18 20.12 -16.10
CA ILE A 94 -5.73 20.08 -15.87
C ILE A 94 -4.97 20.49 -17.15
N LEU A 95 -5.33 19.92 -18.29
CA LEU A 95 -4.69 20.26 -19.56
C LEU A 95 -4.88 21.74 -19.95
N ARG A 96 -6.04 22.31 -19.62
CA ARG A 96 -6.32 23.73 -19.80
C ARG A 96 -5.41 24.59 -18.89
N ALA A 97 -5.28 24.21 -17.62
CA ALA A 97 -4.36 24.87 -16.68
C ALA A 97 -2.88 24.70 -17.10
N MET A 98 -2.54 23.64 -17.82
CA MET A 98 -1.21 23.44 -18.41
C MET A 98 -0.98 24.24 -19.70
N ASN A 99 -1.93 25.04 -20.15
CA ASN A 99 -1.92 25.73 -21.42
C ASN A 99 -1.71 24.81 -22.64
N ILE A 100 -2.24 23.57 -22.55
CA ILE A 100 -2.19 22.59 -23.65
C ILE A 100 -3.49 22.64 -24.44
N LYS A 101 -3.36 22.89 -25.75
CA LYS A 101 -4.52 22.95 -26.66
C LYS A 101 -5.22 21.59 -26.75
N GLN A 102 -6.54 21.62 -26.65
CA GLN A 102 -7.41 20.46 -26.81
C GLN A 102 -8.27 20.69 -28.07
N VAL A 103 -8.39 19.64 -28.88
CA VAL A 103 -9.20 19.70 -30.14
C VAL A 103 -10.22 18.57 -30.12
N GLU A 104 -11.43 18.92 -30.52
CA GLU A 104 -12.56 18.02 -30.74
C GLU A 104 -13.49 18.62 -31.80
N LEU A 105 -14.04 17.80 -32.70
CA LEU A 105 -14.92 18.29 -33.77
C LEU A 105 -16.08 17.33 -34.04
N GLU A 106 -17.30 17.84 -34.05
CA GLU A 106 -18.49 17.04 -34.33
C GLU A 106 -18.48 16.45 -35.75
N GLY A 107 -18.83 15.18 -35.88
CA GLY A 107 -18.84 14.43 -37.12
C GLY A 107 -17.55 13.73 -37.51
N PHE A 108 -16.46 13.96 -36.78
CA PHE A 108 -15.14 13.35 -36.98
C PHE A 108 -14.67 12.66 -35.68
N GLU A 109 -13.73 11.73 -35.81
CA GLU A 109 -13.09 11.05 -34.69
C GLU A 109 -11.75 11.72 -34.37
N ALA A 110 -11.22 11.49 -33.15
CA ALA A 110 -9.91 12.01 -32.74
C ALA A 110 -8.80 11.65 -33.73
N ASP A 111 -8.82 10.43 -34.26
CA ASP A 111 -7.84 9.94 -35.24
C ASP A 111 -7.81 10.79 -36.51
N ASP A 112 -9.00 11.27 -36.96
CA ASP A 112 -9.09 12.13 -38.14
C ASP A 112 -8.48 13.52 -37.88
N LEU A 113 -8.68 14.07 -36.68
CA LEU A 113 -8.07 15.33 -36.26
C LEU A 113 -6.55 15.18 -36.14
N ILE A 114 -6.08 14.09 -35.50
CA ILE A 114 -4.66 13.75 -35.35
C ILE A 114 -3.99 13.65 -36.75
N GLY A 115 -4.60 12.89 -37.65
CA GLY A 115 -4.07 12.73 -39.02
C GLY A 115 -4.02 14.04 -39.80
N THR A 116 -5.03 14.91 -39.63
CA THR A 116 -5.08 16.21 -40.29
C THR A 116 -4.00 17.15 -39.76
N ILE A 117 -3.86 17.24 -38.41
CA ILE A 117 -2.84 18.08 -37.75
C ILE A 117 -1.43 17.58 -38.10
N ALA A 118 -1.19 16.26 -38.07
CA ALA A 118 0.12 15.70 -38.41
C ALA A 118 0.53 16.02 -39.83
N LYS A 119 -0.39 15.89 -40.79
CA LYS A 119 -0.14 16.22 -42.20
C LYS A 119 0.16 17.71 -42.40
N GLU A 120 -0.59 18.59 -41.75
CA GLU A 120 -0.36 20.04 -41.85
C GLU A 120 0.97 20.43 -41.17
N ALA A 121 1.27 19.87 -40.02
CA ALA A 121 2.56 20.08 -39.33
C ALA A 121 3.75 19.65 -40.20
N GLU A 122 3.64 18.50 -40.87
CA GLU A 122 4.67 18.02 -41.81
C GLU A 122 4.84 18.97 -42.98
N SER A 123 3.74 19.52 -43.50
CA SER A 123 3.77 20.50 -44.59
C SER A 123 4.43 21.82 -44.18
N CYS A 124 4.34 22.18 -42.91
CA CYS A 124 5.02 23.34 -42.28
C CYS A 124 6.47 23.07 -41.87
N GLY A 125 7.02 21.89 -42.15
CA GLY A 125 8.40 21.54 -41.84
C GLY A 125 8.66 21.16 -40.37
N MET A 126 7.63 20.75 -39.64
CA MET A 126 7.72 20.21 -38.28
C MET A 126 7.88 18.68 -38.30
N GLU A 127 8.35 18.09 -37.20
CA GLU A 127 8.39 16.63 -36.98
C GLU A 127 7.20 16.24 -36.10
N PRO A 128 6.10 15.66 -36.66
CA PRO A 128 4.98 15.20 -35.87
C PRO A 128 5.32 13.91 -35.13
N LEU A 129 4.99 13.87 -33.83
CA LEU A 129 5.05 12.72 -32.96
C LEU A 129 3.61 12.39 -32.52
N ILE A 130 3.05 11.33 -33.08
CA ILE A 130 1.69 10.88 -32.74
C ILE A 130 1.78 9.87 -31.60
N ILE A 131 1.15 10.16 -30.46
CA ILE A 131 1.17 9.33 -29.26
C ILE A 131 -0.18 8.69 -29.04
N THR A 132 -0.24 7.37 -29.17
CA THR A 132 -1.51 6.63 -29.14
C THR A 132 -1.35 5.23 -28.54
N GLY A 133 -2.46 4.62 -28.14
CA GLY A 133 -2.58 3.18 -27.87
C GLY A 133 -3.22 2.40 -29.00
N ASP A 134 -3.69 3.10 -30.06
CA ASP A 134 -4.37 2.50 -31.21
C ASP A 134 -3.39 2.20 -32.35
N LYS A 135 -3.49 0.99 -32.88
CA LYS A 135 -2.66 0.59 -34.02
C LYS A 135 -3.13 1.17 -35.35
N ASP A 136 -4.35 1.68 -35.44
CA ASP A 136 -4.89 2.18 -36.68
C ASP A 136 -4.15 3.45 -37.13
N GLU A 137 -3.61 4.21 -36.18
CA GLU A 137 -2.78 5.38 -36.47
C GLU A 137 -1.41 5.04 -37.09
N LEU A 138 -0.99 3.75 -37.11
CA LEU A 138 0.22 3.31 -37.84
C LEU A 138 0.16 3.65 -39.34
N GLN A 139 -1.05 3.82 -39.90
CA GLN A 139 -1.24 4.26 -41.31
C GLN A 139 -0.74 5.69 -41.55
N LEU A 140 -0.55 6.50 -40.47
CA LEU A 140 -0.09 7.90 -40.57
C LEU A 140 1.42 8.04 -40.54
N ALA A 141 2.18 6.95 -40.31
CA ALA A 141 3.62 6.98 -40.26
C ALA A 141 4.23 7.37 -41.62
N THR A 142 5.19 8.29 -41.63
CA THR A 142 5.95 8.71 -42.81
C THR A 142 7.45 8.64 -42.51
N ASP A 143 8.29 9.20 -43.36
CA ASP A 143 9.72 9.37 -43.09
C ASP A 143 9.97 10.49 -42.06
N ILE A 144 9.00 11.36 -41.82
CA ILE A 144 9.04 12.49 -40.88
C ILE A 144 8.10 12.28 -39.69
N THR A 145 6.82 11.93 -39.97
CA THR A 145 5.82 11.64 -38.92
C THR A 145 6.09 10.30 -38.27
N LYS A 146 6.26 10.29 -36.93
CA LYS A 146 6.54 9.09 -36.13
C LYS A 146 5.37 8.75 -35.22
N ILE A 147 5.05 7.46 -35.08
CA ILE A 147 4.01 6.97 -34.22
C ILE A 147 4.66 6.37 -32.97
N ILE A 148 4.29 6.89 -31.81
CA ILE A 148 4.72 6.41 -30.48
C ILE A 148 3.56 5.58 -29.92
N LEU A 149 3.66 4.27 -30.07
CA LEU A 149 2.62 3.33 -29.67
C LEU A 149 2.88 2.82 -28.27
N THR A 150 1.91 2.94 -27.38
CA THR A 150 2.01 2.41 -26.02
C THR A 150 1.98 0.87 -26.02
N ARG A 151 3.00 0.20 -25.38
CA ARG A 151 3.16 -1.25 -25.41
C ARG A 151 2.63 -1.95 -24.15
N LYS A 152 3.16 -1.61 -22.96
CA LYS A 152 2.79 -2.25 -21.70
C LYS A 152 2.87 -1.26 -20.54
N GLY A 153 1.80 -1.19 -19.74
CA GLY A 153 1.74 -0.22 -18.65
C GLY A 153 1.67 1.22 -19.16
N VAL A 154 2.26 2.14 -18.40
CA VAL A 154 2.31 3.58 -18.66
C VAL A 154 3.70 4.07 -19.06
N SER A 155 4.69 3.18 -19.20
CA SER A 155 6.10 3.55 -19.36
C SER A 155 6.83 2.96 -20.57
N GLU A 156 6.23 2.01 -21.29
CA GLU A 156 6.88 1.38 -22.44
C GLU A 156 6.23 1.85 -23.75
N PHE A 157 7.03 2.39 -24.67
CA PHE A 157 6.61 2.85 -25.99
C PHE A 157 7.43 2.18 -27.09
N ASP A 158 6.77 1.83 -28.19
CA ASP A 158 7.38 1.42 -29.45
C ASP A 158 7.29 2.58 -30.46
N LEU A 159 8.39 2.92 -31.12
CA LEU A 159 8.45 3.95 -32.14
C LEU A 159 8.30 3.32 -33.53
N TYR A 160 7.41 3.87 -34.35
CA TYR A 160 7.20 3.48 -35.74
C TYR A 160 7.31 4.68 -36.69
N ASP A 161 8.22 4.57 -37.63
CA ASP A 161 8.27 5.34 -38.85
C ASP A 161 8.01 4.40 -40.06
N ARG A 162 8.13 4.92 -41.26
CA ARG A 162 7.97 4.11 -42.49
C ARG A 162 8.90 2.88 -42.50
N GLN A 163 10.15 3.03 -42.09
CA GLN A 163 11.13 1.92 -42.09
C GLN A 163 10.77 0.87 -41.06
N ALA A 164 10.46 1.25 -39.86
CA ALA A 164 10.03 0.33 -38.79
C ALA A 164 8.75 -0.45 -39.18
N MET A 165 7.83 0.17 -39.94
CA MET A 165 6.66 -0.53 -40.47
C MET A 165 7.05 -1.58 -41.50
N MET A 166 7.98 -1.24 -42.43
CA MET A 166 8.51 -2.19 -43.43
C MET A 166 9.23 -3.37 -42.74
N ASP A 167 10.04 -3.09 -41.75
CA ASP A 167 10.81 -4.13 -41.03
C ASP A 167 9.90 -5.08 -40.27
N LYS A 168 8.82 -4.57 -39.66
CA LYS A 168 7.92 -5.36 -38.84
C LYS A 168 6.82 -6.08 -39.61
N TYR A 169 6.20 -5.41 -40.53
CA TYR A 169 5.02 -5.91 -41.24
C TYR A 169 5.30 -6.28 -42.71
N GLY A 170 6.41 -5.83 -43.28
CA GLY A 170 6.80 -6.05 -44.68
C GLY A 170 6.07 -5.18 -45.69
N PHE A 171 5.25 -4.22 -45.25
CA PHE A 171 4.49 -3.32 -46.11
C PHE A 171 4.43 -1.89 -45.53
N THR A 172 4.10 -0.95 -46.40
CA THR A 172 4.09 0.49 -46.08
C THR A 172 2.92 0.87 -45.18
N PRO A 173 2.99 2.01 -44.46
CA PRO A 173 1.86 2.55 -43.70
C PRO A 173 0.55 2.67 -44.53
N THR A 174 0.64 3.08 -45.78
CA THR A 174 -0.53 3.15 -46.68
C THR A 174 -1.14 1.76 -46.95
N GLN A 175 -0.29 0.73 -47.11
CA GLN A 175 -0.75 -0.66 -47.28
C GLN A 175 -1.36 -1.25 -46.01
N PHE A 176 -1.10 -0.64 -44.86
CA PHE A 176 -1.75 -1.02 -43.60
C PHE A 176 -3.26 -0.80 -43.62
N ILE A 177 -3.72 0.24 -44.34
CA ILE A 177 -5.15 0.50 -44.60
C ILE A 177 -5.77 -0.64 -45.44
N ASP A 178 -5.05 -1.07 -46.47
CA ASP A 178 -5.48 -2.18 -47.31
C ASP A 178 -5.55 -3.50 -46.56
N PHE A 179 -4.54 -3.72 -45.72
CA PHE A 179 -4.51 -4.88 -44.82
C PHE A 179 -5.72 -4.91 -43.90
N LYS A 180 -6.06 -3.78 -43.24
CA LYS A 180 -7.28 -3.64 -42.41
C LYS A 180 -8.55 -3.83 -43.24
N GLY A 181 -8.61 -3.32 -44.50
CA GLY A 181 -9.72 -3.51 -45.41
C GLY A 181 -10.03 -4.97 -45.69
N LEU A 182 -8.98 -5.83 -45.80
CA LEU A 182 -9.13 -7.26 -46.03
C LEU A 182 -9.44 -8.06 -44.76
N MET A 183 -8.71 -7.79 -43.67
CA MET A 183 -8.83 -8.52 -42.42
C MET A 183 -10.07 -8.12 -41.62
N GLY A 184 -10.49 -6.87 -41.74
CA GLY A 184 -11.46 -6.23 -40.87
C GLY A 184 -10.86 -5.82 -39.52
N ASP A 185 -11.71 -5.26 -38.66
CA ASP A 185 -11.37 -4.95 -37.28
C ASP A 185 -12.51 -5.32 -36.32
N GLN A 186 -12.23 -6.22 -35.38
CA GLN A 186 -13.24 -6.66 -34.40
C GLN A 186 -13.57 -5.59 -33.35
N SER A 187 -12.62 -4.71 -33.03
CA SER A 187 -12.81 -3.65 -32.02
C SER A 187 -13.78 -2.58 -32.52
N ASP A 188 -13.71 -2.27 -33.81
CA ASP A 188 -14.57 -1.27 -34.46
C ASP A 188 -15.69 -1.90 -35.27
N ASN A 189 -15.84 -3.22 -35.20
CA ASN A 189 -16.83 -3.98 -35.93
C ASN A 189 -16.78 -3.75 -37.45
N ILE A 190 -15.56 -3.58 -38.01
CA ILE A 190 -15.31 -3.50 -39.44
C ILE A 190 -15.21 -4.93 -39.97
N PRO A 191 -16.08 -5.30 -40.95
CA PRO A 191 -16.26 -6.73 -41.28
C PRO A 191 -15.10 -7.39 -42.02
N GLY A 192 -14.36 -6.67 -42.87
CA GLY A 192 -13.34 -7.25 -43.75
C GLY A 192 -13.93 -8.29 -44.69
N ILE A 193 -13.07 -9.19 -45.21
CA ILE A 193 -13.52 -10.37 -45.99
C ILE A 193 -13.71 -11.53 -45.02
N PRO A 194 -14.91 -12.12 -44.86
CA PRO A 194 -15.17 -13.23 -43.94
C PRO A 194 -14.22 -14.41 -44.17
N GLY A 195 -13.49 -14.79 -43.10
CA GLY A 195 -12.51 -15.88 -43.09
C GLY A 195 -11.18 -15.57 -43.78
N VAL A 196 -10.87 -14.26 -44.00
CA VAL A 196 -9.53 -13.78 -44.28
C VAL A 196 -8.95 -13.20 -43.00
N GLY A 197 -8.04 -13.90 -42.36
CA GLY A 197 -7.33 -13.44 -41.15
C GLY A 197 -5.97 -12.83 -41.48
N GLU A 198 -5.26 -12.39 -40.44
CA GLU A 198 -4.00 -11.63 -40.51
C GLU A 198 -2.99 -12.24 -41.50
N LYS A 199 -2.67 -13.53 -41.40
CA LYS A 199 -1.70 -14.19 -42.29
C LYS A 199 -2.09 -14.16 -43.76
N THR A 200 -3.39 -14.30 -44.05
CA THR A 200 -3.90 -14.31 -45.42
C THR A 200 -3.93 -12.90 -45.98
N ALA A 201 -4.39 -11.91 -45.21
CA ALA A 201 -4.41 -10.50 -45.58
C ALA A 201 -2.99 -9.98 -45.85
N THR A 202 -2.01 -10.28 -44.97
CA THR A 202 -0.59 -9.93 -45.16
C THR A 202 -0.06 -10.49 -46.48
N LYS A 203 -0.29 -11.78 -46.77
CA LYS A 203 0.16 -12.39 -48.03
C LYS A 203 -0.45 -11.71 -49.24
N LEU A 204 -1.75 -11.40 -49.21
CA LEU A 204 -2.43 -10.75 -50.33
C LEU A 204 -1.92 -9.32 -50.55
N ILE A 205 -1.66 -8.56 -49.49
CA ILE A 205 -1.13 -7.19 -49.64
C ILE A 205 0.32 -7.20 -50.17
N LEU A 206 1.15 -8.15 -49.69
CA LEU A 206 2.51 -8.30 -50.21
C LEU A 206 2.54 -8.69 -51.69
N GLU A 207 1.57 -9.48 -52.14
CA GLU A 207 1.49 -9.98 -53.53
C GLU A 207 0.83 -8.95 -54.51
N TYR A 208 -0.28 -8.31 -54.04
CA TYR A 208 -1.08 -7.45 -54.90
C TYR A 208 -0.97 -5.94 -54.61
N GLY A 209 -0.39 -5.57 -53.47
CA GLY A 209 -0.09 -4.18 -53.09
C GLY A 209 -1.29 -3.40 -52.55
N SER A 210 -2.52 -3.57 -53.07
CA SER A 210 -3.71 -2.91 -52.60
C SER A 210 -4.97 -3.75 -52.81
N VAL A 211 -6.07 -3.39 -52.13
CA VAL A 211 -7.39 -4.05 -52.25
C VAL A 211 -7.93 -3.89 -53.67
N GLU A 212 -7.77 -2.73 -54.27
CA GLU A 212 -8.20 -2.47 -55.63
C GLU A 212 -7.49 -3.35 -56.64
N ASN A 213 -6.17 -3.44 -56.54
CA ASN A 213 -5.35 -4.28 -57.43
C ASN A 213 -5.61 -5.78 -57.22
N LEU A 214 -5.86 -6.20 -55.99
CA LEU A 214 -6.28 -7.56 -55.67
C LEU A 214 -7.60 -7.89 -56.35
N ILE A 215 -8.61 -7.02 -56.28
CA ILE A 215 -9.92 -7.23 -56.90
C ILE A 215 -9.76 -7.25 -58.42
N ALA A 216 -8.96 -6.34 -59.00
CA ALA A 216 -8.72 -6.28 -60.45
C ALA A 216 -7.98 -7.55 -60.97
N ASN A 217 -7.20 -8.23 -60.14
CA ASN A 217 -6.45 -9.43 -60.46
C ASN A 217 -7.01 -10.69 -59.81
N VAL A 218 -8.25 -10.72 -59.43
CA VAL A 218 -8.89 -11.78 -58.67
C VAL A 218 -8.73 -13.15 -59.32
N ASP A 219 -8.67 -13.22 -60.65
CA ASP A 219 -8.47 -14.43 -61.44
C ASP A 219 -7.14 -15.16 -61.11
N ASN A 220 -6.14 -14.42 -60.69
CA ASN A 220 -4.80 -14.94 -60.35
C ASN A 220 -4.67 -15.34 -58.89
N VAL A 221 -5.66 -15.05 -58.05
CA VAL A 221 -5.59 -15.33 -56.61
C VAL A 221 -5.61 -16.85 -56.30
N LYS A 222 -4.66 -17.27 -55.48
CA LYS A 222 -4.52 -18.65 -55.00
C LYS A 222 -4.52 -18.69 -53.47
N PRO A 223 -5.08 -19.74 -52.81
CA PRO A 223 -5.84 -20.87 -53.39
C PRO A 223 -7.26 -20.52 -53.83
N LYS A 224 -7.91 -21.40 -54.60
CA LYS A 224 -9.27 -21.16 -55.15
C LYS A 224 -10.31 -20.72 -54.06
N GLY A 225 -10.17 -21.21 -52.86
CA GLY A 225 -11.07 -20.80 -51.73
C GLY A 225 -10.88 -19.38 -51.28
N VAL A 226 -9.66 -18.78 -51.40
CA VAL A 226 -9.43 -17.33 -51.15
C VAL A 226 -9.96 -16.52 -52.30
N LYS A 227 -9.71 -16.96 -53.53
CA LYS A 227 -10.27 -16.32 -54.74
C LYS A 227 -11.78 -16.13 -54.63
N ALA A 228 -12.54 -17.20 -54.38
CA ALA A 228 -13.96 -17.16 -54.25
C ALA A 228 -14.44 -16.17 -53.15
N LYS A 229 -13.76 -16.11 -52.01
CA LYS A 229 -14.07 -15.13 -50.93
C LYS A 229 -13.81 -13.67 -51.38
N VAL A 230 -12.72 -13.41 -52.09
CA VAL A 230 -12.41 -12.06 -52.59
C VAL A 230 -13.46 -11.63 -53.63
N GLU A 231 -13.87 -12.54 -54.56
CA GLU A 231 -14.89 -12.28 -55.53
C GLU A 231 -16.26 -11.96 -54.89
N GLU A 232 -16.68 -12.80 -53.93
CA GLU A 232 -17.97 -12.66 -53.25
C GLU A 232 -18.07 -11.41 -52.39
N HIS A 233 -16.94 -11.01 -51.73
CA HIS A 233 -16.92 -9.93 -50.75
C HIS A 233 -16.10 -8.69 -51.19
N ALA A 234 -15.88 -8.50 -52.48
CA ALA A 234 -15.10 -7.37 -53.03
C ALA A 234 -15.62 -6.01 -52.55
N GLN A 235 -16.93 -5.81 -52.60
CA GLN A 235 -17.56 -4.55 -52.13
C GLN A 235 -17.41 -4.35 -50.65
N LEU A 236 -17.48 -5.43 -49.87
CA LEU A 236 -17.30 -5.40 -48.41
C LEU A 236 -15.86 -5.03 -48.01
N ALA A 237 -14.85 -5.52 -48.78
CA ALA A 237 -13.47 -5.16 -48.59
C ALA A 237 -13.24 -3.67 -48.87
N MET A 238 -13.81 -3.15 -49.92
CA MET A 238 -13.73 -1.71 -50.27
C MET A 238 -14.41 -0.83 -49.26
N MET A 239 -15.58 -1.24 -48.72
CA MET A 239 -16.24 -0.54 -47.64
C MET A 239 -15.39 -0.58 -46.37
N SER A 240 -14.86 -1.73 -46.03
CA SER A 240 -13.99 -1.92 -44.84
C SER A 240 -12.72 -1.10 -44.92
N LYS A 241 -12.06 -1.03 -46.10
CA LYS A 241 -10.93 -0.13 -46.35
C LYS A 241 -11.30 1.32 -46.11
N ARG A 242 -12.48 1.78 -46.66
CA ARG A 242 -12.98 3.14 -46.46
C ARG A 242 -13.24 3.47 -44.98
N LEU A 243 -13.79 2.54 -44.21
CA LEU A 243 -14.06 2.71 -42.79
C LEU A 243 -12.76 2.77 -41.97
N ALA A 244 -11.74 1.96 -42.32
CA ALA A 244 -10.44 1.93 -41.67
C ALA A 244 -9.53 3.12 -42.04
N THR A 245 -9.85 3.87 -43.09
CA THR A 245 -9.04 5.01 -43.53
C THR A 245 -9.27 6.23 -42.66
N ILE A 246 -8.19 6.76 -42.08
CA ILE A 246 -8.18 8.02 -41.35
C ILE A 246 -8.28 9.19 -42.32
N ASN A 247 -9.22 10.11 -42.06
CA ASN A 247 -9.36 11.29 -42.87
C ASN A 247 -8.35 12.37 -42.48
N THR A 248 -7.40 12.69 -43.34
CA THR A 248 -6.38 13.71 -43.11
C THR A 248 -6.72 15.08 -43.72
N GLN A 249 -7.98 15.34 -43.99
CA GLN A 249 -8.49 16.60 -44.60
C GLN A 249 -9.77 17.08 -43.91
N VAL A 250 -9.75 17.04 -42.57
CA VAL A 250 -10.85 17.52 -41.74
C VAL A 250 -10.92 19.05 -41.88
N PRO A 251 -12.13 19.64 -42.08
CA PRO A 251 -12.27 21.10 -42.17
C PRO A 251 -12.17 21.71 -40.74
N MET A 252 -10.95 21.92 -40.30
CA MET A 252 -10.62 22.55 -39.01
C MET A 252 -9.60 23.65 -39.22
N ASP A 253 -9.66 24.66 -38.38
CA ASP A 253 -8.69 25.74 -38.34
C ASP A 253 -7.48 25.29 -37.50
N ILE A 254 -6.27 25.36 -38.06
CA ILE A 254 -5.05 24.92 -37.42
C ILE A 254 -4.10 26.12 -37.30
N ASP A 255 -3.98 26.65 -36.10
CA ASP A 255 -2.96 27.64 -35.76
C ASP A 255 -1.93 27.02 -34.79
N PHE A 256 -0.74 26.72 -35.33
CA PHE A 256 0.34 26.14 -34.51
C PHE A 256 0.87 27.07 -33.40
N ALA A 257 0.61 28.38 -33.51
CA ALA A 257 0.94 29.29 -32.43
C ALA A 257 0.18 28.96 -31.13
N GLU A 258 -1.05 28.46 -31.23
CA GLU A 258 -1.84 28.01 -30.09
C GLU A 258 -1.42 26.66 -29.52
N TYR A 259 -0.61 25.89 -30.27
CA TYR A 259 -0.12 24.56 -29.82
C TYR A 259 1.25 24.63 -29.15
N LYS A 260 1.90 25.82 -29.19
CA LYS A 260 3.19 26.04 -28.56
C LYS A 260 3.10 25.85 -27.05
N LEU A 261 4.02 25.06 -26.48
CA LEU A 261 4.09 24.91 -25.03
C LEU A 261 4.51 26.23 -24.40
N THR A 262 3.74 26.69 -23.44
CA THR A 262 3.95 27.91 -22.66
C THR A 262 3.93 27.60 -21.19
N GLU A 263 4.31 28.56 -20.34
CA GLU A 263 4.21 28.41 -18.90
C GLU A 263 2.77 28.11 -18.49
N PRO A 264 2.55 27.14 -17.58
CA PRO A 264 1.23 26.77 -17.11
C PRO A 264 0.67 27.79 -16.12
N ASP A 265 -0.63 27.73 -15.90
CA ASP A 265 -1.28 28.39 -14.75
C ASP A 265 -0.99 27.58 -13.48
N TYR A 266 0.07 27.96 -12.77
CA TYR A 266 0.54 27.27 -11.58
C TYR A 266 -0.50 27.23 -10.46
N ASP A 267 -1.27 28.32 -10.27
CA ASP A 267 -2.24 28.40 -9.18
C ASP A 267 -3.43 27.47 -9.42
N ALA A 268 -3.93 27.44 -10.66
CA ALA A 268 -4.97 26.48 -11.06
C ALA A 268 -4.49 25.02 -10.97
N LEU A 269 -3.23 24.75 -11.34
CA LEU A 269 -2.67 23.40 -11.21
C LEU A 269 -2.48 22.96 -9.76
N ILE A 270 -2.07 23.85 -8.88
CA ILE A 270 -1.94 23.59 -7.44
C ILE A 270 -3.30 23.22 -6.86
N GLU A 271 -4.36 23.97 -7.18
CA GLU A 271 -5.72 23.69 -6.74
C GLU A 271 -6.20 22.30 -7.23
N LEU A 272 -6.04 22.03 -8.54
CA LEU A 272 -6.47 20.76 -9.16
C LEU A 272 -5.68 19.57 -8.59
N TYR A 273 -4.35 19.68 -8.48
CA TYR A 273 -3.53 18.60 -7.95
C TYR A 273 -3.74 18.36 -6.46
N SER A 274 -3.99 19.43 -5.69
CA SER A 274 -4.35 19.31 -4.27
C SER A 274 -5.68 18.56 -4.11
N ARG A 275 -6.71 18.95 -4.88
CA ARG A 275 -8.02 18.27 -4.90
C ARG A 275 -7.91 16.79 -5.29
N LEU A 276 -6.97 16.45 -6.19
CA LEU A 276 -6.76 15.07 -6.66
C LEU A 276 -5.74 14.29 -5.82
N GLU A 277 -5.18 14.89 -4.78
CA GLU A 277 -4.15 14.31 -3.89
C GLU A 277 -2.88 13.89 -4.67
N PHE A 278 -2.49 14.63 -5.70
CA PHE A 278 -1.34 14.35 -6.56
C PHE A 278 -0.04 14.95 -6.01
N ASN A 279 0.37 14.52 -4.84
CA ASN A 279 1.52 15.07 -4.10
C ASN A 279 2.82 15.10 -4.92
N ARG A 280 3.07 14.09 -5.76
CA ARG A 280 4.25 14.05 -6.63
C ARG A 280 4.27 15.19 -7.65
N PHE A 281 3.13 15.49 -8.25
CA PHE A 281 3.01 16.60 -9.23
C PHE A 281 3.06 17.95 -8.52
N LEU A 282 2.49 18.07 -7.33
CA LEU A 282 2.60 19.28 -6.49
C LEU A 282 4.06 19.59 -6.12
N LYS A 283 4.84 18.59 -5.68
CA LYS A 283 6.27 18.77 -5.40
C LYS A 283 7.02 19.35 -6.62
N LYS A 284 6.77 18.84 -7.82
CA LYS A 284 7.41 19.32 -9.07
C LYS A 284 7.03 20.77 -9.42
N LEU A 285 5.76 21.12 -9.25
CA LEU A 285 5.31 22.49 -9.52
C LEU A 285 5.96 23.51 -8.57
N ASN A 286 6.10 23.16 -7.30
CA ASN A 286 6.72 24.04 -6.31
C ASN A 286 8.22 24.26 -6.60
N VAL A 287 8.95 23.23 -7.06
CA VAL A 287 10.36 23.37 -7.51
C VAL A 287 10.47 24.29 -8.73
N GLN A 288 9.56 24.20 -9.70
CA GLN A 288 9.56 25.05 -10.89
C GLN A 288 9.22 26.51 -10.58
N ARG A 289 8.34 26.76 -9.58
CA ARG A 289 7.98 28.11 -9.10
C ARG A 289 9.13 28.76 -8.33
N SER A 290 9.93 28.01 -7.57
CA SER A 290 11.04 28.52 -6.75
C SER A 290 12.24 29.05 -7.54
N GLY A 291 12.32 28.79 -8.85
CA GLY A 291 13.28 29.42 -9.77
C GLY A 291 12.97 30.86 -10.15
N GLY A 292 11.83 31.42 -9.71
CA GLY A 292 11.43 32.81 -9.91
C GLY A 292 11.11 33.48 -8.57
N THR A 293 11.83 34.55 -8.28
CA THR A 293 11.75 35.36 -7.07
C THR A 293 10.33 35.73 -6.63
N GLY A 294 10.01 35.36 -5.41
CA GLY A 294 9.01 35.75 -4.46
C GLY A 294 7.85 36.69 -4.83
N SER A 295 6.65 36.19 -4.61
CA SER A 295 5.56 36.98 -4.02
C SER A 295 4.65 35.99 -3.24
N GLY A 296 4.52 36.25 -1.92
CA GLY A 296 3.74 35.40 -1.01
C GLY A 296 2.25 35.46 -1.32
N ASP A 297 1.63 34.28 -1.15
CA ASP A 297 0.20 34.05 -1.23
C ASP A 297 -0.51 34.77 -0.04
N PRO A 298 -1.54 35.62 -0.30
CA PRO A 298 -2.24 36.34 0.79
C PRO A 298 -3.16 35.47 1.64
N ALA A 299 -3.30 34.15 1.36
CA ALA A 299 -4.20 33.25 2.07
C ALA A 299 -3.50 32.27 3.02
N ALA A 300 -2.17 32.25 3.10
CA ALA A 300 -1.45 31.41 4.05
C ALA A 300 -1.64 31.98 5.47
N LYS A 301 -2.15 31.13 6.40
CA LYS A 301 -2.11 31.48 7.84
C LYS A 301 -0.66 31.75 8.21
N PRO A 302 -0.39 32.81 9.01
CA PRO A 302 0.97 33.09 9.46
C PRO A 302 1.50 31.87 10.21
N LEU A 303 2.71 31.43 9.84
CA LEU A 303 3.40 30.34 10.51
C LEU A 303 3.63 30.72 11.97
N ALA A 304 3.43 29.75 12.89
CA ALA A 304 3.68 29.97 14.31
C ALA A 304 5.18 30.19 14.58
N VAL A 305 6.03 29.48 13.78
CA VAL A 305 7.49 29.62 13.84
C VAL A 305 8.02 29.87 12.44
N ASP A 306 8.77 30.96 12.27
CA ASP A 306 9.49 31.29 11.04
C ASP A 306 10.97 30.91 11.22
N ALA A 307 11.35 29.78 10.63
CA ALA A 307 12.71 29.23 10.79
C ALA A 307 13.84 30.17 10.34
N GLU A 308 13.54 31.12 9.44
CA GLU A 308 14.53 32.14 9.01
C GLU A 308 14.80 33.22 10.08
N LYS A 309 13.86 33.43 11.00
CA LYS A 309 13.93 34.44 12.05
C LYS A 309 14.47 33.93 13.38
N LEU A 310 14.65 32.61 13.53
CA LEU A 310 15.21 32.03 14.74
C LEU A 310 16.66 32.48 14.96
N GLU A 311 17.00 32.77 16.21
CA GLU A 311 18.39 32.90 16.61
C GLU A 311 19.06 31.54 16.49
N LYS A 312 20.23 31.46 15.84
CA LYS A 312 20.91 30.20 15.54
C LYS A 312 22.17 30.07 16.39
N VAL A 313 22.23 29.05 17.21
CA VAL A 313 23.35 28.74 18.11
C VAL A 313 23.92 27.37 17.76
N CYS A 314 25.20 27.28 17.48
CA CYS A 314 25.93 26.02 17.31
C CYS A 314 26.77 25.75 18.56
N VAL A 315 26.55 24.61 19.19
CA VAL A 315 27.22 24.16 20.40
C VAL A 315 28.19 23.05 20.03
N ARG A 316 29.51 23.31 20.28
CA ARG A 316 30.62 22.42 19.91
C ARG A 316 31.55 22.06 21.07
N GLU A 317 31.39 22.72 22.21
CA GLU A 317 32.23 22.50 23.38
C GLU A 317 31.38 22.32 24.62
N ASP A 318 31.73 21.39 25.52
CA ASP A 318 31.00 21.13 26.76
C ASP A 318 30.90 22.35 27.66
N SER A 319 31.85 23.31 27.55
CA SER A 319 31.81 24.58 28.27
C SER A 319 30.56 25.41 27.92
N GLN A 320 30.07 25.35 26.69
CA GLN A 320 28.89 26.06 26.23
C GLN A 320 27.59 25.49 26.82
N LEU A 321 27.54 24.16 27.11
CA LEU A 321 26.38 23.52 27.71
C LEU A 321 26.08 24.05 29.12
N VAL A 322 27.11 24.43 29.89
CA VAL A 322 26.96 24.91 31.27
C VAL A 322 26.14 26.22 31.33
N GLU A 323 26.21 27.03 30.26
CA GLU A 323 25.53 28.32 30.18
C GLU A 323 24.09 28.20 29.57
N LEU A 324 23.72 26.99 29.08
CA LEU A 324 22.46 26.79 28.43
C LEU A 324 21.44 26.08 29.34
N THR A 325 20.19 26.46 29.23
CA THR A 325 19.08 25.80 29.88
C THR A 325 17.90 25.75 28.88
N LEU A 326 17.38 24.56 28.65
CA LEU A 326 16.17 24.36 27.85
C LEU A 326 14.99 24.08 28.78
N GLN A 327 13.81 24.65 28.47
CA GLN A 327 12.61 24.44 29.27
C GLN A 327 11.36 24.30 28.41
N GLY A 328 10.43 23.46 28.87
CA GLY A 328 9.12 23.29 28.24
C GLY A 328 9.20 22.59 26.87
N LYS A 329 8.25 22.90 25.97
CA LYS A 329 8.14 22.24 24.68
C LYS A 329 9.34 22.55 23.79
N THR A 330 10.05 21.51 23.38
CA THR A 330 11.25 21.60 22.53
C THR A 330 11.06 20.71 21.30
N ALA A 331 11.13 21.30 20.10
CA ALA A 331 11.21 20.47 18.89
C ALA A 331 12.62 19.89 18.77
N ILE A 332 12.70 18.62 18.40
CA ILE A 332 13.97 17.89 18.30
C ILE A 332 14.05 17.08 16.99
N LYS A 333 15.27 16.95 16.47
CA LYS A 333 15.66 15.97 15.46
C LYS A 333 17.06 15.47 15.76
N VAL A 334 17.21 14.15 15.90
CA VAL A 334 18.51 13.50 16.09
C VAL A 334 19.03 13.07 14.71
N PHE A 335 20.29 13.35 14.43
CA PHE A 335 21.00 12.92 13.23
C PHE A 335 22.01 11.84 13.58
N GLY A 336 21.92 10.70 12.93
CA GLY A 336 22.81 9.58 13.17
C GLY A 336 22.46 8.34 12.35
N ASP A 337 23.15 7.25 12.61
CA ASP A 337 22.90 5.96 11.99
C ASP A 337 21.82 5.20 12.78
N HIS A 338 20.67 4.95 12.16
CA HIS A 338 19.56 4.17 12.74
C HIS A 338 19.81 2.65 12.67
N ASN A 339 20.99 2.20 13.06
CA ASN A 339 21.34 0.77 13.05
C ASN A 339 20.97 0.10 14.37
N HIS A 340 20.13 -0.94 14.33
CA HIS A 340 19.74 -1.74 15.51
C HIS A 340 20.69 -2.91 15.79
N LEU A 341 21.74 -3.11 15.02
CA LEU A 341 22.72 -4.19 15.21
C LEU A 341 23.89 -3.78 16.11
N ASP A 342 24.19 -2.49 16.14
CA ASP A 342 25.26 -1.88 16.92
C ASP A 342 24.74 -0.63 17.63
N VAL A 343 25.52 -0.06 18.55
CA VAL A 343 25.18 1.23 19.17
C VAL A 343 25.21 2.32 18.09
N PRO A 344 24.07 2.99 17.80
CA PRO A 344 24.02 4.01 16.76
C PRO A 344 24.95 5.18 17.09
N GLN A 345 25.65 5.73 16.08
CA GLN A 345 26.43 6.94 16.26
C GLN A 345 25.55 8.15 16.02
N ILE A 346 25.56 9.09 16.96
CA ILE A 346 24.86 10.37 16.83
C ILE A 346 25.83 11.43 16.36
N GLU A 347 25.59 11.96 15.15
CA GLU A 347 26.36 13.05 14.55
C GLU A 347 26.03 14.40 15.21
N GLY A 348 24.75 14.64 15.45
CA GLY A 348 24.31 15.87 16.09
C GLY A 348 22.83 15.86 16.43
N VAL A 349 22.41 16.84 17.22
CA VAL A 349 21.02 17.04 17.61
C VAL A 349 20.62 18.48 17.27
N ALA A 350 19.56 18.64 16.49
CA ALA A 350 18.90 19.90 16.24
C ALA A 350 17.76 20.08 17.23
N ALA A 351 17.62 21.27 17.80
CA ALA A 351 16.52 21.60 18.69
C ALA A 351 16.02 23.02 18.50
N VAL A 352 14.71 23.25 18.59
CA VAL A 352 14.10 24.59 18.72
C VAL A 352 13.42 24.71 20.06
N ASN A 353 13.88 25.65 20.90
CA ASN A 353 13.30 25.93 22.20
C ASN A 353 13.03 27.46 22.29
N GLY A 354 11.78 27.86 22.45
CA GLY A 354 11.36 29.26 22.32
C GLY A 354 11.67 29.81 20.93
N ASP A 355 12.37 30.93 20.88
CA ASP A 355 12.74 31.64 19.64
C ASP A 355 14.18 31.30 19.18
N THR A 356 14.84 30.31 19.79
CA THR A 356 16.22 29.93 19.50
C THR A 356 16.32 28.54 18.91
N TYR A 357 17.04 28.42 17.83
CA TYR A 357 17.46 27.17 17.22
C TYR A 357 18.86 26.80 17.72
N TYR A 358 19.02 25.60 18.21
CA TYR A 358 20.27 25.01 18.65
C TYR A 358 20.67 23.85 17.75
N TYR A 359 21.94 23.79 17.42
CA TYR A 359 22.54 22.58 16.87
C TYR A 359 23.67 22.12 17.80
N PHE A 360 23.56 20.94 18.35
CA PHE A 360 24.55 20.30 19.20
C PHE A 360 25.38 19.34 18.37
N ASP A 361 26.67 19.65 18.15
CA ASP A 361 27.60 18.78 17.41
C ASP A 361 28.09 17.64 18.32
N CYS A 362 27.36 16.54 18.35
CA CYS A 362 27.61 15.43 19.28
C CYS A 362 28.95 14.71 19.04
N ARG A 363 29.58 14.90 17.90
CA ARG A 363 30.92 14.38 17.62
C ARG A 363 32.01 14.99 18.54
N ASN A 364 31.75 16.17 19.06
CA ASN A 364 32.67 16.93 19.86
C ASN A 364 32.22 17.10 21.34
N LEU A 365 30.98 16.78 21.65
CA LEU A 365 30.39 16.96 22.98
C LEU A 365 30.41 15.63 23.76
N THR A 366 31.06 15.60 24.89
CA THR A 366 31.18 14.41 25.75
C THR A 366 30.15 14.38 26.87
N GLY A 367 29.67 15.56 27.32
CA GLY A 367 28.69 15.74 28.40
C GLY A 367 27.27 15.99 27.94
N PHE A 368 26.98 15.92 26.63
CA PHE A 368 25.71 16.36 26.06
C PHE A 368 24.51 15.56 26.57
N PHE A 369 24.61 14.23 26.58
CA PHE A 369 23.46 13.37 26.94
C PHE A 369 23.12 13.48 28.43
N ASP A 370 24.10 13.58 29.31
CA ASP A 370 23.89 13.83 30.74
C ASP A 370 23.24 15.20 30.95
N TRP A 371 23.76 16.24 30.27
CA TRP A 371 23.21 17.57 30.32
C TRP A 371 21.75 17.61 29.78
N LEU A 372 21.45 16.94 28.66
CA LEU A 372 20.12 16.89 28.07
C LEU A 372 19.12 16.19 29.01
N ALA A 373 19.55 15.14 29.69
CA ALA A 373 18.73 14.39 30.65
C ALA A 373 18.33 15.21 31.89
N GLU A 374 19.08 16.27 32.23
CA GLU A 374 18.81 17.20 33.34
C GLU A 374 17.85 18.33 32.95
N GLN A 375 17.55 18.50 31.64
CA GLN A 375 16.69 19.60 31.20
C GLN A 375 15.21 19.29 31.49
N ASP A 376 14.44 20.32 31.86
CA ASP A 376 12.99 20.23 32.08
C ASP A 376 12.22 20.51 30.78
N ILE A 377 12.30 19.55 29.84
CA ILE A 377 11.74 19.66 28.50
C ILE A 377 10.77 18.54 28.16
N SER A 378 9.81 18.87 27.32
CA SER A 378 8.94 17.90 26.64
C SER A 378 9.17 17.97 25.13
N PHE A 379 9.38 16.81 24.50
CA PHE A 379 9.80 16.70 23.11
C PHE A 379 8.64 16.80 22.12
N ALA A 380 8.80 17.64 21.11
CA ALA A 380 7.99 17.61 19.89
C ALA A 380 8.86 17.14 18.72
N GLY A 381 8.36 16.19 17.91
CA GLY A 381 9.15 15.63 16.81
C GLY A 381 8.31 15.02 15.71
N HIS A 382 9.01 14.30 14.87
CA HIS A 382 8.44 13.46 13.80
C HIS A 382 9.18 12.14 13.81
N SER A 383 8.47 11.02 14.02
CA SER A 383 9.07 9.69 14.28
C SER A 383 9.96 9.68 15.53
N LEU A 384 9.51 10.29 16.62
CA LEU A 384 10.26 10.42 17.87
C LEU A 384 10.72 9.08 18.46
N LYS A 385 10.06 7.99 18.15
CA LYS A 385 10.46 6.65 18.60
C LYS A 385 11.91 6.34 18.19
N ASP A 386 12.28 6.66 16.98
CA ASP A 386 13.62 6.41 16.43
C ASP A 386 14.65 7.36 17.06
N ASP A 387 14.29 8.63 17.27
CA ASP A 387 15.11 9.58 18.00
C ASP A 387 15.32 9.13 19.46
N TYR A 388 14.28 8.64 20.14
CA TYR A 388 14.37 8.12 21.51
C TYR A 388 15.21 6.86 21.61
N TYR A 389 15.11 5.94 20.64
CA TYR A 389 15.96 4.76 20.57
C TYR A 389 17.45 5.15 20.55
N MET A 390 17.83 6.10 19.68
CA MET A 390 19.21 6.59 19.62
C MET A 390 19.68 7.21 20.94
N LEU A 391 18.84 8.04 21.55
CA LEU A 391 19.14 8.70 22.82
C LEU A 391 19.22 7.68 23.98
N LEU A 392 18.38 6.62 24.01
CA LEU A 392 18.46 5.51 24.98
C LEU A 392 19.79 4.78 24.89
N CYS A 393 20.29 4.52 23.67
CA CYS A 393 21.59 3.88 23.45
C CYS A 393 22.76 4.72 24.00
N HIS A 394 22.55 6.00 24.22
CA HIS A 394 23.54 6.92 24.82
C HIS A 394 23.25 7.28 26.29
N GLY A 395 22.39 6.51 26.96
CA GLY A 395 22.18 6.57 28.41
C GLY A 395 21.03 7.47 28.87
N MET A 396 20.30 8.14 27.98
CA MET A 396 19.06 8.80 28.36
C MET A 396 17.98 7.76 28.74
N THR A 397 17.25 8.00 29.83
CA THR A 397 16.25 7.03 30.34
C THR A 397 14.89 7.65 30.60
N LYS A 398 14.74 8.97 30.41
CA LYS A 398 13.49 9.67 30.69
C LYS A 398 13.14 10.58 29.51
N PHE A 399 11.92 10.42 29.01
CA PHE A 399 11.38 11.24 27.94
C PHE A 399 9.97 11.71 28.31
N GLU A 400 9.64 12.92 27.90
CA GLU A 400 8.28 13.44 27.94
C GLU A 400 7.88 13.86 26.53
N THR A 401 6.94 13.14 25.94
CA THR A 401 6.47 13.39 24.57
C THR A 401 5.37 14.42 24.55
N ALA A 402 5.68 15.65 24.13
CA ALA A 402 4.70 16.70 23.94
C ALA A 402 3.86 16.47 22.68
N PHE A 403 4.49 16.06 21.58
CA PHE A 403 3.80 15.81 20.31
C PHE A 403 4.70 15.05 19.31
N ASP A 404 4.09 14.13 18.57
CA ASP A 404 4.72 13.49 17.40
C ASP A 404 3.81 13.68 16.20
N THR A 405 4.33 14.34 15.15
CA THR A 405 3.54 14.75 13.97
C THR A 405 3.21 13.56 13.06
N GLU A 406 4.00 12.48 13.05
CA GLU A 406 3.69 11.23 12.36
C GLU A 406 2.54 10.50 13.05
N VAL A 407 2.66 10.32 14.36
CA VAL A 407 1.66 9.65 15.19
C VAL A 407 0.33 10.41 15.18
N ALA A 408 0.36 11.73 15.27
CA ALA A 408 -0.83 12.56 15.18
C ALA A 408 -1.53 12.41 13.82
N GLN A 409 -0.78 12.36 12.72
CA GLN A 409 -1.34 12.13 11.40
C GLN A 409 -1.95 10.73 11.27
N TYR A 410 -1.31 9.71 11.83
CA TYR A 410 -1.87 8.37 11.87
C TYR A 410 -3.20 8.30 12.64
N VAL A 411 -3.31 9.01 13.75
CA VAL A 411 -4.58 9.11 14.51
C VAL A 411 -5.67 9.80 13.69
N LEU A 412 -5.33 10.83 12.92
CA LEU A 412 -6.25 11.52 12.02
C LEU A 412 -6.70 10.66 10.84
N ASP A 413 -5.80 9.88 10.23
CA ASP A 413 -6.12 8.99 9.11
C ASP A 413 -5.16 7.79 9.05
N SER A 414 -5.56 6.67 9.66
CA SER A 414 -4.79 5.42 9.65
C SER A 414 -4.74 4.69 8.30
N SER A 415 -5.42 5.19 7.28
CA SER A 415 -5.47 4.57 5.94
C SER A 415 -4.43 5.11 4.98
N ARG A 416 -3.62 6.08 5.39
CA ARG A 416 -2.56 6.68 4.55
C ARG A 416 -1.41 5.69 4.33
N SER A 417 -0.77 5.83 3.18
CA SER A 417 0.44 5.07 2.82
C SER A 417 1.73 5.85 3.06
N ASN A 418 1.66 7.15 3.36
CA ASN A 418 2.81 8.02 3.55
C ASN A 418 2.55 9.06 4.63
N TYR A 419 3.36 9.03 5.67
CA TYR A 419 3.34 9.95 6.80
C TYR A 419 4.61 10.82 6.87
N SER A 420 5.48 10.83 5.84
CA SER A 420 6.75 11.59 5.87
C SER A 420 6.53 13.06 6.16
N LEU A 421 7.46 13.66 6.88
CA LEU A 421 7.40 15.07 7.24
C LEU A 421 7.30 15.98 6.01
N SER A 422 7.99 15.64 4.93
CA SER A 422 7.93 16.36 3.66
C SER A 422 6.53 16.35 3.04
N ALA A 423 5.83 15.20 3.08
CA ALA A 423 4.47 15.07 2.58
C ALA A 423 3.48 15.88 3.42
N LEU A 424 3.62 15.81 4.76
CA LEU A 424 2.76 16.54 5.70
C LEU A 424 3.00 18.05 5.65
N SER A 425 4.26 18.50 5.56
CA SER A 425 4.59 19.92 5.41
C SER A 425 4.00 20.53 4.14
N ASN A 426 4.04 19.78 3.04
CA ASN A 426 3.42 20.22 1.80
C ASN A 426 1.89 20.31 1.90
N GLU A 427 1.24 19.35 2.58
CA GLU A 427 -0.22 19.30 2.73
C GLU A 427 -0.75 20.40 3.67
N TYR A 428 -0.13 20.56 4.84
CA TYR A 428 -0.64 21.43 5.89
C TYR A 428 -0.07 22.86 5.85
N LEU A 429 1.21 22.97 5.45
CA LEU A 429 1.95 24.25 5.53
C LEU A 429 2.20 24.86 4.15
N HIS A 430 1.87 24.13 3.07
CA HIS A 430 2.19 24.51 1.69
C HIS A 430 3.70 24.79 1.48
N GLN A 431 4.55 24.11 2.28
CA GLN A 431 6.00 24.22 2.24
C GLN A 431 6.61 22.96 1.63
N SER A 432 7.53 23.13 0.68
CA SER A 432 8.33 22.04 0.13
C SER A 432 9.54 21.79 1.03
N LEU A 433 9.41 20.83 1.94
CA LEU A 433 10.52 20.30 2.72
C LEU A 433 11.14 19.12 1.97
N ARG A 434 12.46 19.09 1.82
CA ARG A 434 13.19 17.95 1.24
C ARG A 434 13.30 16.84 2.26
N ASP A 435 13.26 15.58 1.80
CA ASP A 435 13.60 14.46 2.65
C ASP A 435 15.10 14.48 2.98
N GLU A 436 15.52 13.98 4.13
CA GLU A 436 16.91 14.02 4.62
C GLU A 436 17.91 13.52 3.57
N LYS A 437 17.63 12.38 2.98
CA LYS A 437 18.46 11.79 1.94
C LYS A 437 18.58 12.68 0.69
N GLU A 438 17.48 13.25 0.23
CA GLU A 438 17.47 14.19 -0.92
C GLU A 438 18.29 15.45 -0.61
N PHE A 439 18.17 15.98 0.62
CA PHE A 439 18.91 17.18 1.02
C PHE A 439 20.42 16.96 0.99
N PHE A 440 20.91 15.85 1.54
CA PHE A 440 22.34 15.57 1.61
C PHE A 440 22.91 15.07 0.26
N GLU A 441 22.14 14.39 -0.59
CA GLU A 441 22.56 13.99 -1.94
C GLU A 441 22.68 15.19 -2.89
N GLU A 442 21.77 16.17 -2.84
CA GLU A 442 21.82 17.36 -3.71
C GLU A 442 22.92 18.33 -3.33
N ASN A 443 23.26 18.45 -2.07
CA ASN A 443 24.34 19.34 -1.60
C ASN A 443 25.76 18.75 -1.79
N GLY A 444 25.85 17.59 -2.46
CA GLY A 444 27.07 16.87 -2.77
C GLY A 444 27.51 15.93 -1.64
N GLN A 445 28.16 14.82 -2.01
CA GLN A 445 28.84 13.99 -1.01
C GLN A 445 29.79 14.89 -0.22
N VAL A 446 29.62 14.91 1.11
CA VAL A 446 30.55 15.56 2.00
C VAL A 446 31.93 14.99 1.69
N ASP A 447 32.83 15.80 1.10
CA ASP A 447 34.20 15.39 0.93
C ASP A 447 34.77 15.09 2.32
N LEU A 448 35.61 14.08 2.45
CA LEU A 448 36.18 13.61 3.74
C LEU A 448 36.83 14.75 4.56
N PHE A 449 36.98 15.93 3.96
CA PHE A 449 37.62 17.14 4.52
C PHE A 449 36.65 18.30 4.76
N THR A 450 35.37 18.19 4.44
CA THR A 450 34.37 19.26 4.62
C THR A 450 33.59 19.03 5.92
N ASP A 451 33.51 20.02 6.79
CA ASP A 451 32.71 19.97 8.02
C ASP A 451 31.19 19.98 7.65
N PRO A 452 30.45 18.93 7.91
CA PRO A 452 29.02 18.85 7.55
C PRO A 452 28.09 19.67 8.45
N THR A 453 28.65 20.31 9.50
CA THR A 453 27.83 20.99 10.53
C THR A 453 26.88 22.02 9.95
N GLU A 454 27.30 22.82 8.97
CA GLU A 454 26.46 23.86 8.38
C GLU A 454 25.25 23.27 7.63
N GLN A 455 25.44 22.12 7.00
CA GLN A 455 24.36 21.39 6.33
C GLN A 455 23.35 20.83 7.35
N TYR A 456 23.82 20.18 8.42
CA TYR A 456 22.98 19.71 9.52
C TYR A 456 22.23 20.85 10.20
N MET A 457 22.92 21.98 10.43
CA MET A 457 22.28 23.17 11.00
C MET A 457 21.16 23.71 10.12
N THR A 458 21.40 23.81 8.83
CA THR A 458 20.39 24.33 7.88
C THR A 458 19.19 23.41 7.81
N TYR A 459 19.42 22.11 7.58
CA TYR A 459 18.35 21.13 7.48
C TYR A 459 17.58 20.95 8.79
N GLY A 460 18.28 20.86 9.92
CA GLY A 460 17.66 20.72 11.23
C GLY A 460 16.78 21.90 11.62
N CYS A 461 17.17 23.14 11.23
CA CYS A 461 16.35 24.33 11.45
C CYS A 461 15.04 24.28 10.65
N GLU A 462 15.10 23.88 9.37
CA GLU A 462 13.92 23.70 8.51
C GLU A 462 12.98 22.62 9.09
N VAL A 463 13.54 21.47 9.49
CA VAL A 463 12.81 20.32 10.06
C VAL A 463 12.13 20.68 11.37
N CYS A 464 12.85 21.26 12.34
CA CYS A 464 12.28 21.62 13.65
C CYS A 464 11.22 22.70 13.52
N GLY A 465 11.41 23.70 12.64
CA GLY A 465 10.41 24.70 12.33
C GLY A 465 9.14 24.11 11.73
N ALA A 466 9.30 23.17 10.78
CA ALA A 466 8.17 22.44 10.17
C ALA A 466 7.42 21.59 11.21
N ILE A 467 8.11 20.89 12.09
CA ILE A 467 7.51 20.09 13.19
C ILE A 467 6.61 20.96 14.07
N LEU A 468 7.09 22.13 14.53
CA LEU A 468 6.31 23.01 15.39
C LEU A 468 5.05 23.54 14.68
N ASN A 469 5.19 23.99 13.44
CA ASN A 469 4.08 24.52 12.66
C ASN A 469 3.04 23.41 12.35
N LEU A 470 3.51 22.21 11.99
CA LEU A 470 2.65 21.09 11.72
C LEU A 470 1.92 20.61 12.98
N ALA A 471 2.61 20.58 14.13
CA ALA A 471 2.00 20.23 15.40
C ALA A 471 0.83 21.15 15.76
N GLU A 472 0.92 22.46 15.54
CA GLU A 472 -0.17 23.38 15.81
C GLU A 472 -1.36 23.17 14.84
N ALA A 473 -1.09 22.89 13.56
CA ALA A 473 -2.13 22.60 12.59
C ALA A 473 -2.87 21.28 12.92
N GLN A 474 -2.12 20.23 13.27
CA GLN A 474 -2.69 18.93 13.61
C GLN A 474 -3.44 18.93 14.94
N LYS A 475 -2.97 19.68 15.96
CA LYS A 475 -3.69 19.83 17.23
C LYS A 475 -5.08 20.37 17.03
N ALA A 476 -5.23 21.40 16.19
CA ALA A 476 -6.54 21.98 15.89
C ALA A 476 -7.49 20.95 15.27
N GLN A 477 -6.98 20.11 14.35
CA GLN A 477 -7.77 19.08 13.70
C GLN A 477 -8.08 17.91 14.65
N ILE A 478 -7.14 17.50 15.50
CA ILE A 478 -7.35 16.46 16.54
C ILE A 478 -8.49 16.85 17.48
N ALA A 479 -8.52 18.13 17.92
CA ALA A 479 -9.57 18.65 18.78
C ALA A 479 -10.94 18.70 18.07
N ASP A 480 -10.98 19.15 16.81
CA ASP A 480 -12.22 19.19 16.00
C ASP A 480 -12.80 17.79 15.79
N GLU A 481 -11.94 16.81 15.55
CA GLU A 481 -12.29 15.38 15.34
C GLU A 481 -12.52 14.61 16.65
N LYS A 482 -12.28 15.22 17.83
CA LYS A 482 -12.38 14.61 19.17
C LYS A 482 -11.53 13.37 19.34
N LEU A 483 -10.27 13.47 18.96
CA LEU A 483 -9.28 12.38 18.99
C LEU A 483 -8.21 12.57 20.08
N GLU A 484 -8.37 13.54 20.98
CA GLU A 484 -7.41 13.88 22.04
C GLU A 484 -7.15 12.65 22.93
N THR A 485 -8.16 11.93 23.37
CA THR A 485 -7.99 10.75 24.21
C THR A 485 -7.11 9.69 23.53
N VAL A 486 -7.36 9.39 22.27
CA VAL A 486 -6.53 8.43 21.52
C VAL A 486 -5.10 8.91 21.43
N LEU A 487 -4.88 10.18 21.08
CA LEU A 487 -3.54 10.72 20.90
C LEU A 487 -2.76 10.81 22.21
N TYR A 488 -3.32 11.47 23.22
CA TYR A 488 -2.58 11.81 24.43
C TYR A 488 -2.55 10.72 25.50
N GLU A 489 -3.56 9.83 25.55
CA GLU A 489 -3.58 8.75 26.54
C GLU A 489 -3.00 7.43 26.03
N ALA A 490 -3.10 7.15 24.71
CA ALA A 490 -2.66 5.88 24.13
C ALA A 490 -1.43 6.03 23.20
N GLU A 491 -1.46 6.95 22.22
CA GLU A 491 -0.46 6.92 21.15
C GLU A 491 0.85 7.64 21.51
N LEU A 492 0.81 8.86 22.04
CA LEU A 492 2.04 9.58 22.40
C LEU A 492 2.81 8.93 23.56
N PRO A 493 2.17 8.46 24.64
CA PRO A 493 2.90 7.74 25.70
C PRO A 493 3.53 6.43 25.23
N LEU A 494 2.94 5.79 24.21
CA LEU A 494 3.44 4.53 23.65
C LEU A 494 4.77 4.70 22.90
N VAL A 495 5.10 5.88 22.41
CA VAL A 495 6.37 6.18 21.71
C VAL A 495 7.57 5.81 22.56
N GLU A 496 7.60 6.27 23.83
CA GLU A 496 8.65 5.94 24.81
C GLU A 496 8.70 4.42 25.11
N VAL A 497 7.53 3.80 25.30
CA VAL A 497 7.44 2.37 25.60
C VAL A 497 8.05 1.53 24.49
N MET A 498 7.70 1.82 23.24
CA MET A 498 8.24 1.06 22.09
C MET A 498 9.73 1.32 21.88
N ALA A 499 10.20 2.54 22.03
CA ALA A 499 11.63 2.85 21.95
C ALA A 499 12.42 2.07 23.01
N SER A 500 11.89 1.99 24.24
CA SER A 500 12.48 1.20 25.33
C SER A 500 12.46 -0.31 25.02
N MET A 501 11.38 -0.85 24.46
CA MET A 501 11.31 -2.28 24.08
C MET A 501 12.31 -2.62 22.97
N GLU A 502 12.48 -1.73 21.98
CA GLU A 502 13.49 -1.90 20.93
C GLU A 502 14.91 -1.84 21.51
N HIS A 503 15.18 -0.89 22.40
CA HIS A 503 16.48 -0.76 23.07
C HIS A 503 16.81 -1.98 23.95
N GLU A 504 15.86 -2.45 24.76
CA GLU A 504 16.06 -3.63 25.63
C GLU A 504 16.31 -4.90 24.81
N GLY A 505 15.63 -5.07 23.68
CA GLY A 505 15.76 -6.24 22.82
C GLY A 505 15.38 -7.56 23.46
N PHE A 506 15.47 -8.66 22.73
CA PHE A 506 15.20 -10.00 23.24
C PHE A 506 16.42 -10.91 23.08
N ARG A 507 16.96 -11.40 24.19
CA ARG A 507 18.13 -12.31 24.18
C ARG A 507 17.82 -13.57 23.39
N THR A 508 18.70 -13.89 22.43
CA THR A 508 18.48 -14.98 21.48
C THR A 508 19.68 -15.90 21.40
N ASP A 509 19.47 -17.18 21.72
CA ASP A 509 20.54 -18.20 21.66
C ASP A 509 20.75 -18.65 20.20
N LYS A 510 21.82 -18.12 19.59
CA LYS A 510 22.24 -18.44 18.24
C LYS A 510 22.50 -19.94 18.03
N LYS A 511 23.04 -20.66 19.04
CA LYS A 511 23.36 -22.09 18.91
C LYS A 511 22.11 -22.95 18.82
N ILE A 512 21.04 -22.57 19.55
CA ILE A 512 19.75 -23.24 19.46
C ILE A 512 19.16 -23.04 18.05
N LEU A 513 19.26 -21.83 17.50
CA LEU A 513 18.79 -21.54 16.12
C LEU A 513 19.60 -22.33 15.07
N GLU A 514 20.91 -22.34 15.18
CA GLU A 514 21.80 -23.10 14.27
C GLU A 514 21.50 -24.61 14.34
N GLY A 515 21.37 -25.17 15.55
CA GLY A 515 20.98 -26.57 15.73
C GLY A 515 19.62 -26.90 15.13
N PHE A 516 18.65 -26.01 15.31
CA PHE A 516 17.33 -26.14 14.70
C PHE A 516 17.40 -26.06 13.16
N GLY A 517 18.26 -25.19 12.63
CA GLY A 517 18.52 -25.07 11.19
C GLY A 517 19.04 -26.34 10.54
N VAL A 518 19.90 -27.10 11.24
CA VAL A 518 20.40 -28.41 10.79
C VAL A 518 19.25 -29.43 10.68
N VAL A 519 18.40 -29.54 11.71
CA VAL A 519 17.24 -30.43 11.72
C VAL A 519 16.27 -30.10 10.58
N LEU A 520 15.99 -28.81 10.34
CA LEU A 520 15.13 -28.39 9.25
C LEU A 520 15.76 -28.69 7.87
N ALA A 521 17.07 -28.53 7.71
CA ALA A 521 17.76 -28.84 6.47
C ALA A 521 17.70 -30.34 6.14
N GLU A 522 17.87 -31.23 7.11
CA GLU A 522 17.71 -32.67 6.96
C GLU A 522 16.29 -33.02 6.53
N GLN A 523 15.26 -32.45 7.18
CA GLN A 523 13.87 -32.71 6.85
C GLN A 523 13.52 -32.19 5.44
N ILE A 524 14.01 -31.01 5.03
CA ILE A 524 13.86 -30.48 3.66
C ILE A 524 14.48 -31.46 2.65
N GLY A 525 15.67 -32.01 2.94
CA GLY A 525 16.34 -32.98 2.10
C GLY A 525 15.54 -34.27 1.91
N GLU A 526 14.96 -34.80 2.96
CA GLU A 526 14.11 -35.99 2.91
C GLU A 526 12.80 -35.73 2.12
N LEU A 527 12.11 -34.62 2.40
CA LEU A 527 10.90 -34.22 1.68
C LEU A 527 11.19 -34.01 0.18
N THR A 528 12.32 -33.40 -0.15
CA THR A 528 12.74 -33.19 -1.55
C THR A 528 12.89 -34.51 -2.29
N LYS A 529 13.58 -35.50 -1.68
CA LYS A 529 13.74 -36.83 -2.27
C LYS A 529 12.40 -37.52 -2.51
N GLN A 530 11.49 -37.46 -1.53
CA GLN A 530 10.15 -38.07 -1.64
C GLN A 530 9.31 -37.38 -2.74
N ILE A 531 9.34 -36.01 -2.79
CA ILE A 531 8.64 -35.26 -3.82
C ILE A 531 9.15 -35.59 -5.22
N TYR A 532 10.48 -35.64 -5.42
CA TYR A 532 11.08 -36.01 -6.71
C TYR A 532 10.77 -37.46 -7.10
N GLY A 533 10.75 -38.39 -6.13
CA GLY A 533 10.35 -39.74 -6.34
C GLY A 533 8.90 -39.89 -6.86
N LEU A 534 7.98 -39.13 -6.31
CA LEU A 534 6.58 -39.08 -6.74
C LEU A 534 6.35 -38.30 -8.04
N ALA A 535 7.15 -37.28 -8.28
CA ALA A 535 7.12 -36.49 -9.51
C ALA A 535 7.77 -37.24 -10.70
N GLY A 536 8.72 -38.14 -10.42
CA GLY A 536 9.50 -38.87 -11.43
C GLY A 536 10.56 -38.04 -12.14
N GLU A 537 10.89 -36.85 -11.59
CA GLU A 537 11.95 -35.96 -12.05
C GLU A 537 12.31 -34.91 -11.00
N GLU A 538 13.50 -34.32 -11.09
CA GLU A 538 13.95 -33.21 -10.29
C GLU A 538 13.44 -31.88 -10.89
N PHE A 539 12.96 -30.97 -10.03
CA PHE A 539 12.48 -29.67 -10.42
C PHE A 539 12.58 -28.68 -9.25
N ASN A 540 12.48 -27.36 -9.51
CA ASN A 540 12.44 -26.39 -8.43
C ASN A 540 11.05 -26.34 -7.78
N ILE A 541 10.91 -26.97 -6.60
CA ILE A 541 9.67 -27.05 -5.81
C ILE A 541 9.17 -25.65 -5.42
N ASN A 542 10.08 -24.68 -5.23
CA ASN A 542 9.75 -23.28 -4.91
C ASN A 542 9.31 -22.46 -6.14
N SER A 543 9.43 -23.01 -7.36
CA SER A 543 8.93 -22.36 -8.56
C SER A 543 7.46 -22.68 -8.80
N PRO A 544 6.51 -21.73 -8.65
CA PRO A 544 5.09 -21.99 -8.88
C PRO A 544 4.79 -22.52 -10.29
N LEU A 545 5.60 -22.08 -11.28
CA LEU A 545 5.44 -22.50 -12.67
C LEU A 545 5.82 -23.98 -12.87
N GLN A 546 7.00 -24.39 -12.38
CA GLN A 546 7.48 -25.76 -12.49
C GLN A 546 6.59 -26.71 -11.69
N LEU A 547 6.26 -26.35 -10.46
CA LEU A 547 5.36 -27.11 -9.60
C LEU A 547 3.97 -27.26 -10.25
N GLY A 548 3.42 -26.20 -10.83
CA GLY A 548 2.15 -26.23 -11.54
C GLY A 548 2.17 -27.18 -12.72
N ASN A 549 3.23 -27.22 -13.50
CA ASN A 549 3.40 -28.15 -14.63
C ASN A 549 3.45 -29.61 -14.14
N ILE A 550 4.22 -29.87 -13.08
CA ILE A 550 4.28 -31.24 -12.48
C ILE A 550 2.90 -31.68 -11.99
N LEU A 551 2.21 -30.87 -11.20
CA LEU A 551 0.94 -31.27 -10.58
C LEU A 551 -0.19 -31.40 -11.61
N PHE A 552 -0.34 -30.45 -12.52
CA PHE A 552 -1.53 -30.33 -13.36
C PHE A 552 -1.33 -30.85 -14.78
N GLU A 553 -0.11 -30.82 -15.32
CA GLU A 553 0.16 -31.34 -16.69
C GLU A 553 0.74 -32.74 -16.65
N LYS A 554 1.70 -33.05 -15.76
CA LYS A 554 2.33 -34.37 -15.69
C LYS A 554 1.52 -35.38 -14.87
N LEU A 555 1.15 -35.01 -13.64
CA LEU A 555 0.37 -35.90 -12.73
C LEU A 555 -1.15 -35.82 -12.98
N GLY A 556 -1.62 -34.91 -13.83
CA GLY A 556 -3.01 -34.83 -14.26
C GLY A 556 -4.01 -34.51 -13.14
N LEU A 557 -3.57 -33.81 -12.07
CA LEU A 557 -4.45 -33.43 -10.98
C LEU A 557 -5.49 -32.37 -11.42
N PRO A 558 -6.68 -32.32 -10.78
CA PRO A 558 -7.70 -31.35 -11.12
C PRO A 558 -7.18 -29.93 -10.96
N ALA A 559 -7.06 -29.18 -12.06
CA ALA A 559 -6.60 -27.82 -12.07
C ALA A 559 -7.75 -26.83 -11.99
N GLY A 560 -7.55 -25.71 -11.28
CA GLY A 560 -8.38 -24.54 -11.44
C GLY A 560 -8.13 -23.84 -12.79
N LYS A 561 -8.73 -22.66 -13.00
CA LYS A 561 -8.54 -21.87 -14.23
C LYS A 561 -7.07 -21.54 -14.46
N LYS A 562 -6.50 -21.92 -15.62
CA LYS A 562 -5.13 -21.55 -16.02
C LYS A 562 -5.04 -20.03 -16.19
N MET A 563 -4.13 -19.38 -15.48
CA MET A 563 -3.88 -17.94 -15.57
C MET A 563 -2.78 -17.65 -16.60
N LYS A 564 -2.57 -16.38 -16.99
CA LYS A 564 -1.52 -15.96 -17.95
C LYS A 564 -0.10 -16.45 -17.60
N ARG A 565 0.18 -16.70 -16.31
CA ARG A 565 1.48 -17.15 -15.80
C ARG A 565 1.50 -18.63 -15.35
N GLY A 566 0.57 -19.47 -15.80
CA GLY A 566 0.48 -20.88 -15.41
C GLY A 566 -0.63 -21.15 -14.39
N TYR A 567 -0.56 -22.28 -13.71
CA TYR A 567 -1.51 -22.70 -12.70
C TYR A 567 -1.17 -22.08 -11.34
N SER A 568 -2.19 -21.72 -10.58
CA SER A 568 -1.97 -21.32 -9.18
C SER A 568 -1.67 -22.56 -8.33
N THR A 569 -0.62 -22.49 -7.52
CA THR A 569 -0.22 -23.49 -6.53
C THR A 569 -0.29 -22.95 -5.12
N SER A 570 -1.24 -22.01 -4.83
CA SER A 570 -1.45 -21.48 -3.48
C SER A 570 -1.87 -22.59 -2.50
N ALA A 571 -1.64 -22.35 -1.20
CA ALA A 571 -1.99 -23.32 -0.15
C ALA A 571 -3.46 -23.74 -0.24
N ASP A 572 -4.38 -22.79 -0.42
CA ASP A 572 -5.83 -23.04 -0.52
C ASP A 572 -6.21 -23.99 -1.66
N ILE A 573 -5.44 -23.98 -2.78
CA ILE A 573 -5.67 -24.87 -3.90
C ILE A 573 -5.09 -26.25 -3.60
N LEU A 574 -3.88 -26.31 -3.02
CA LEU A 574 -3.26 -27.57 -2.65
C LEU A 574 -4.04 -28.30 -1.56
N GLU A 575 -4.55 -27.57 -0.55
CA GLU A 575 -5.39 -28.19 0.51
C GLU A 575 -6.64 -28.87 -0.03
N LYS A 576 -7.27 -28.32 -1.07
CA LYS A 576 -8.41 -28.97 -1.77
C LYS A 576 -8.02 -30.22 -2.53
N LEU A 577 -6.72 -30.44 -2.77
CA LEU A 577 -6.18 -31.58 -3.47
C LEU A 577 -5.51 -32.60 -2.50
N MET A 578 -5.61 -32.40 -1.19
CA MET A 578 -4.95 -33.18 -0.15
C MET A 578 -5.13 -34.69 -0.34
N ASP A 579 -6.37 -35.12 -0.65
CA ASP A 579 -6.74 -36.54 -0.80
C ASP A 579 -6.56 -37.07 -2.24
N LYS A 580 -6.06 -36.25 -3.18
CA LYS A 580 -5.98 -36.60 -4.59
C LYS A 580 -4.66 -37.26 -5.00
N HIS A 581 -3.56 -36.90 -4.32
CA HIS A 581 -2.25 -37.46 -4.61
C HIS A 581 -1.30 -37.33 -3.42
N PRO A 582 -0.47 -38.34 -3.09
CA PRO A 582 0.43 -38.30 -1.92
C PRO A 582 1.51 -37.24 -2.01
N ILE A 583 1.78 -36.64 -3.17
CA ILE A 583 2.74 -35.53 -3.33
C ILE A 583 2.25 -34.24 -2.67
N ILE A 584 0.92 -34.03 -2.55
CA ILE A 584 0.34 -32.77 -2.08
C ILE A 584 0.67 -32.51 -0.61
N PRO A 585 0.42 -33.44 0.35
CA PRO A 585 0.81 -33.20 1.74
C PRO A 585 2.32 -32.97 1.89
N LEU A 586 3.16 -33.66 1.12
CA LEU A 586 4.62 -33.47 1.17
C LEU A 586 5.03 -32.07 0.68
N ILE A 587 4.39 -31.52 -0.35
CA ILE A 587 4.65 -30.15 -0.84
C ILE A 587 4.22 -29.11 0.20
N LEU A 588 3.09 -29.29 0.85
CA LEU A 588 2.63 -28.39 1.91
C LEU A 588 3.57 -28.41 3.11
N GLU A 589 4.02 -29.59 3.51
CA GLU A 589 5.01 -29.77 4.57
C GLU A 589 6.38 -29.16 4.17
N TYR A 590 6.88 -29.45 2.97
CA TYR A 590 8.11 -28.86 2.44
C TYR A 590 8.08 -27.33 2.48
N ARG A 591 6.99 -26.71 2.05
CA ARG A 591 6.84 -25.26 2.08
C ARG A 591 6.87 -24.69 3.48
N THR A 592 6.22 -25.38 4.42
CA THR A 592 6.20 -25.00 5.82
C THR A 592 7.61 -25.06 6.43
N VAL A 593 8.30 -26.18 6.26
CA VAL A 593 9.65 -26.40 6.78
C VAL A 593 10.66 -25.44 6.14
N SER A 594 10.56 -25.25 4.81
CA SER A 594 11.42 -24.31 4.08
C SER A 594 11.21 -22.86 4.53
N LYS A 595 9.97 -22.45 4.78
CA LYS A 595 9.67 -21.11 5.33
C LYS A 595 10.23 -20.96 6.74
N LEU A 596 10.08 -21.97 7.60
CA LEU A 596 10.67 -21.95 8.95
C LEU A 596 12.18 -21.74 8.88
N LYS A 597 12.87 -22.51 8.02
CA LYS A 597 14.31 -22.38 7.87
C LYS A 597 14.70 -21.00 7.32
N SER A 598 14.19 -20.64 6.16
CA SER A 598 14.63 -19.42 5.45
C SER A 598 14.27 -18.12 6.17
N THR A 599 13.08 -18.04 6.77
CA THR A 599 12.58 -16.80 7.37
C THR A 599 13.00 -16.68 8.84
N TYR A 600 12.86 -17.77 9.61
CA TYR A 600 13.02 -17.70 11.07
C TYR A 600 14.33 -18.28 11.60
N VAL A 601 15.13 -18.97 10.77
CA VAL A 601 16.49 -19.38 11.16
C VAL A 601 17.50 -18.54 10.38
N ASP A 602 17.56 -18.72 9.06
CA ASP A 602 18.57 -18.06 8.22
C ASP A 602 18.37 -16.52 8.19
N GLY A 603 17.13 -16.06 8.29
CA GLY A 603 16.79 -14.63 8.32
C GLY A 603 16.98 -13.99 9.72
N LEU A 604 16.91 -14.78 10.80
CA LEU A 604 17.01 -14.26 12.16
C LEU A 604 18.44 -14.17 12.67
N ILE A 605 19.28 -15.16 12.34
CA ILE A 605 20.67 -15.23 12.80
C ILE A 605 21.48 -13.96 12.49
N PRO A 606 21.38 -13.34 11.30
CA PRO A 606 22.09 -12.10 11.00
C PRO A 606 21.61 -10.87 11.79
N LEU A 607 20.40 -10.93 12.36
CA LEU A 607 19.80 -9.85 13.13
C LEU A 607 20.12 -9.94 14.65
N ILE A 608 20.87 -10.95 15.06
CA ILE A 608 21.36 -11.03 16.45
C ILE A 608 22.56 -10.10 16.58
N SER A 609 22.42 -9.06 17.40
CA SER A 609 23.49 -8.11 17.69
C SER A 609 24.72 -8.84 18.24
N SER A 610 25.88 -8.48 17.71
CA SER A 610 27.16 -9.03 18.16
C SER A 610 27.61 -8.43 19.51
N THR A 611 27.02 -7.30 19.89
CA THR A 611 27.38 -6.53 21.08
C THR A 611 26.78 -7.16 22.34
N ASP A 612 25.52 -7.58 22.33
CA ASP A 612 24.79 -8.05 23.51
C ASP A 612 24.06 -9.39 23.31
N GLY A 613 24.06 -9.96 22.09
CA GLY A 613 23.44 -11.24 21.80
C GLY A 613 21.90 -11.18 21.74
N LYS A 614 21.33 -10.01 21.51
CA LYS A 614 19.91 -9.78 21.47
C LYS A 614 19.43 -9.50 20.04
N VAL A 615 18.14 -9.66 19.84
CA VAL A 615 17.43 -9.21 18.66
C VAL A 615 16.63 -7.96 19.03
N HIS A 616 16.91 -6.84 18.37
CA HIS A 616 16.23 -5.57 18.56
C HIS A 616 15.20 -5.40 17.45
N ALA A 617 14.02 -5.96 17.68
CA ALA A 617 12.93 -5.91 16.69
C ALA A 617 12.33 -4.51 16.63
N HIS A 618 11.97 -4.06 15.42
CA HIS A 618 11.38 -2.75 15.20
C HIS A 618 9.85 -2.79 15.34
N PHE A 619 9.29 -1.98 16.25
CA PHE A 619 7.86 -1.89 16.50
C PHE A 619 7.27 -0.67 15.80
N ASN A 620 6.29 -0.89 14.91
CA ASN A 620 5.68 0.17 14.14
C ASN A 620 4.25 0.45 14.63
N GLN A 621 4.01 1.71 14.96
CA GLN A 621 2.73 2.21 15.47
C GLN A 621 1.79 2.65 14.34
N THR A 622 2.34 3.11 13.20
CA THR A 622 1.63 3.83 12.13
C THR A 622 1.30 2.98 10.90
N VAL A 623 1.49 1.66 10.96
CA VAL A 623 1.35 0.77 9.79
C VAL A 623 -0.04 0.15 9.65
N THR A 624 -0.66 -0.28 10.76
CA THR A 624 -1.93 -1.01 10.68
C THR A 624 -3.12 -0.06 10.73
N THR A 625 -4.14 -0.32 9.91
CA THR A 625 -5.38 0.49 9.91
C THR A 625 -6.30 0.21 11.11
N THR A 626 -5.98 -0.79 11.95
CA THR A 626 -6.80 -1.21 13.10
C THR A 626 -6.30 -0.68 14.44
N GLY A 627 -5.18 0.04 14.48
CA GLY A 627 -4.54 0.45 15.71
C GLY A 627 -3.56 -0.57 16.30
N ARG A 628 -3.47 -1.79 15.76
CA ARG A 628 -2.49 -2.79 16.25
C ARG A 628 -1.06 -2.35 15.95
N ILE A 629 -0.14 -2.68 16.85
CA ILE A 629 1.29 -2.53 16.62
C ILE A 629 1.73 -3.63 15.64
N SER A 630 2.58 -3.30 14.69
CA SER A 630 3.26 -4.28 13.86
C SER A 630 4.75 -4.37 14.23
N CYS A 631 5.35 -5.52 13.96
CA CYS A 631 6.75 -5.79 14.28
C CYS A 631 7.48 -6.19 13.00
N THR A 632 8.67 -5.61 12.78
CA THR A 632 9.53 -5.90 11.63
C THR A 632 10.99 -6.03 12.07
N GLU A 633 11.81 -6.58 11.24
CA GLU A 633 13.28 -6.66 11.38
C GLU A 633 13.79 -7.20 12.74
N PRO A 634 13.34 -8.40 13.16
CA PRO A 634 12.45 -9.37 12.50
C PRO A 634 10.99 -9.28 12.98
N ASN A 635 10.06 -9.84 12.21
CA ASN A 635 8.67 -9.95 12.65
C ASN A 635 8.49 -11.11 13.65
N LEU A 636 8.66 -10.83 14.93
CA LEU A 636 8.49 -11.79 16.02
C LEU A 636 7.02 -12.22 16.22
N GLN A 637 6.06 -11.35 15.87
CA GLN A 637 4.62 -11.62 16.02
C GLN A 637 4.11 -12.73 15.09
N ASN A 638 4.86 -13.05 14.03
CA ASN A 638 4.50 -14.06 13.04
C ASN A 638 5.17 -15.42 13.23
N ILE A 639 5.92 -15.64 14.32
CA ILE A 639 6.51 -16.95 14.65
C ILE A 639 5.38 -17.96 14.90
N PRO A 640 5.29 -19.07 14.13
CA PRO A 640 4.15 -19.97 14.18
C PRO A 640 4.00 -20.65 15.54
N ILE A 641 2.75 -20.67 16.06
CA ILE A 641 2.43 -21.30 17.34
C ILE A 641 1.69 -22.64 17.14
N ARG A 642 0.86 -22.73 16.09
CA ARG A 642 -0.05 -23.87 15.87
C ARG A 642 0.68 -25.16 15.52
N GLN A 643 1.85 -25.06 14.92
CA GLN A 643 2.67 -26.22 14.53
C GLN A 643 3.80 -26.42 15.54
N GLU A 644 3.98 -27.64 15.99
CA GLU A 644 4.99 -28.01 16.99
C GLU A 644 6.41 -27.55 16.60
N MET A 645 6.77 -27.72 15.32
CA MET A 645 8.06 -27.28 14.80
C MET A 645 8.24 -25.75 14.86
N GLY A 646 7.20 -24.99 14.52
CA GLY A 646 7.24 -23.53 14.65
C GLY A 646 7.32 -23.07 16.10
N ARG A 647 6.56 -23.73 17.00
CA ARG A 647 6.59 -23.46 18.43
C ARG A 647 7.98 -23.70 19.04
N LYS A 648 8.68 -24.78 18.62
CA LYS A 648 10.06 -25.09 19.10
C LYS A 648 11.07 -23.99 18.82
N LEU A 649 10.85 -23.14 17.79
CA LEU A 649 11.71 -22.00 17.50
C LEU A 649 11.77 -21.01 18.67
N ARG A 650 10.69 -20.90 19.43
CA ARG A 650 10.61 -20.01 20.61
C ARG A 650 11.56 -20.40 21.72
N LYS A 651 12.15 -21.62 21.69
CA LYS A 651 13.20 -22.04 22.64
C LYS A 651 14.48 -21.24 22.51
N ALA A 652 14.71 -20.61 21.36
CA ALA A 652 15.88 -19.78 21.15
C ALA A 652 15.79 -18.42 21.84
N PHE A 653 14.60 -17.98 22.24
CA PHE A 653 14.38 -16.72 22.93
C PHE A 653 14.34 -16.98 24.43
N ILE A 654 15.37 -16.52 25.11
CA ILE A 654 15.68 -16.83 26.53
C ILE A 654 15.78 -15.55 27.35
N PRO A 655 15.61 -15.60 28.68
CA PRO A 655 15.86 -14.45 29.55
C PRO A 655 17.33 -14.08 29.61
N GLU A 656 17.65 -12.91 30.14
CA GLU A 656 19.01 -12.55 30.56
C GLU A 656 19.48 -13.38 31.74
N GLU A 657 20.75 -13.23 32.07
CA GLU A 657 21.33 -13.91 33.26
C GLU A 657 20.67 -13.45 34.57
N ASN A 658 20.33 -14.38 35.42
CA ASN A 658 19.56 -14.16 36.66
C ASN A 658 18.17 -13.52 36.42
N CYS A 659 17.57 -13.85 35.27
CA CYS A 659 16.21 -13.43 34.90
C CYS A 659 15.38 -14.64 34.52
N VAL A 660 14.07 -14.46 34.58
CA VAL A 660 13.02 -15.34 34.05
C VAL A 660 12.10 -14.56 33.16
N LEU A 661 11.53 -15.20 32.15
CA LEU A 661 10.47 -14.58 31.37
C LEU A 661 9.15 -14.68 32.13
N VAL A 662 8.49 -13.55 32.31
CA VAL A 662 7.11 -13.46 32.82
C VAL A 662 6.24 -12.90 31.73
N GLY A 663 5.22 -13.66 31.32
CA GLY A 663 4.27 -13.27 30.28
C GLY A 663 2.85 -13.30 30.79
N ALA A 664 2.00 -12.40 30.31
CA ALA A 664 0.57 -12.46 30.52
C ALA A 664 -0.19 -12.20 29.23
N ASP A 665 -1.22 -13.03 28.96
CA ASP A 665 -2.05 -13.01 27.75
C ASP A 665 -3.50 -12.71 28.14
N TYR A 666 -4.14 -11.77 27.41
CA TYR A 666 -5.54 -11.50 27.67
C TYR A 666 -6.44 -12.66 27.29
N SER A 667 -7.23 -13.14 28.22
CA SER A 667 -8.22 -14.17 27.97
C SER A 667 -9.39 -13.61 27.14
N GLN A 668 -9.41 -13.92 25.86
CA GLN A 668 -10.51 -13.63 24.91
C GLN A 668 -10.94 -12.16 24.87
N ILE A 669 -10.00 -11.23 24.79
CA ILE A 669 -10.26 -9.79 24.86
C ILE A 669 -11.29 -9.32 23.83
N GLU A 670 -11.25 -9.79 22.58
CA GLU A 670 -12.19 -9.36 21.52
C GLU A 670 -13.63 -9.75 21.85
N LEU A 671 -13.86 -10.92 22.47
CA LEU A 671 -15.21 -11.34 22.91
C LEU A 671 -15.68 -10.53 24.12
N ARG A 672 -14.78 -10.14 25.03
CA ARG A 672 -15.11 -9.26 26.16
C ARG A 672 -15.47 -7.85 25.69
N VAL A 673 -14.73 -7.33 24.72
CA VAL A 673 -15.05 -6.05 24.06
C VAL A 673 -16.40 -6.14 23.33
N LEU A 674 -16.68 -7.23 22.60
CA LEU A 674 -17.97 -7.46 21.97
C LEU A 674 -19.13 -7.48 22.98
N ALA A 675 -18.97 -8.21 24.08
CA ALA A 675 -19.99 -8.28 25.15
C ALA A 675 -20.30 -6.89 25.73
N HIS A 676 -19.26 -6.09 26.01
CA HIS A 676 -19.41 -4.72 26.48
C HIS A 676 -20.10 -3.82 25.46
N MET A 677 -19.60 -3.78 24.21
CA MET A 677 -20.11 -2.87 23.17
C MET A 677 -21.54 -3.20 22.73
N SER A 678 -21.89 -4.48 22.69
CA SER A 678 -23.24 -4.93 22.33
C SER A 678 -24.24 -4.84 23.50
N GLY A 679 -23.76 -4.79 24.75
CA GLY A 679 -24.59 -4.88 25.90
C GLY A 679 -25.34 -6.21 26.06
N ASP A 680 -24.83 -7.30 25.45
CA ASP A 680 -25.46 -8.63 25.52
C ASP A 680 -25.35 -9.20 26.94
N GLU A 681 -26.48 -9.17 27.68
CA GLU A 681 -26.52 -9.58 29.08
C GLU A 681 -26.03 -11.02 29.29
N ALA A 682 -26.34 -11.92 28.36
CA ALA A 682 -25.94 -13.32 28.46
C ALA A 682 -24.42 -13.54 28.31
N LEU A 683 -23.75 -12.76 27.45
CA LEU A 683 -22.30 -12.76 27.34
C LEU A 683 -21.66 -12.13 28.57
N ILE A 684 -22.17 -10.99 29.02
CA ILE A 684 -21.67 -10.26 30.19
C ILE A 684 -21.75 -11.16 31.44
N GLU A 685 -22.88 -11.80 31.66
CA GLU A 685 -23.08 -12.70 32.82
C GLU A 685 -22.14 -13.90 32.77
N SER A 686 -21.99 -14.57 31.62
CA SER A 686 -21.06 -15.69 31.47
C SER A 686 -19.63 -15.32 31.76
N PHE A 687 -19.17 -14.15 31.27
CA PHE A 687 -17.79 -13.70 31.54
C PHE A 687 -17.59 -13.33 33.01
N ASN A 688 -18.55 -12.66 33.67
CA ASN A 688 -18.45 -12.26 35.05
C ASN A 688 -18.53 -13.44 36.02
N ASN A 689 -19.24 -14.53 35.64
CA ASN A 689 -19.30 -15.78 36.38
C ASN A 689 -18.06 -16.68 36.13
N GLY A 690 -17.16 -16.33 35.23
CA GLY A 690 -15.97 -17.14 34.90
C GLY A 690 -16.29 -18.41 34.10
N GLU A 691 -17.44 -18.47 33.42
CA GLU A 691 -17.85 -19.61 32.59
C GLU A 691 -16.98 -19.79 31.35
N ASP A 692 -16.88 -21.02 30.83
CA ASP A 692 -16.28 -21.26 29.49
C ASP A 692 -17.22 -20.73 28.41
N ILE A 693 -16.97 -19.53 27.92
CA ILE A 693 -17.83 -18.83 26.96
C ILE A 693 -18.18 -19.67 25.72
N HIS A 694 -17.26 -20.52 25.27
CA HIS A 694 -17.52 -21.38 24.10
C HIS A 694 -18.46 -22.53 24.45
N ARG A 695 -18.32 -23.08 25.63
CA ARG A 695 -19.23 -24.11 26.18
C ARG A 695 -20.60 -23.53 26.49
N ALA A 696 -20.63 -22.39 27.14
CA ALA A 696 -21.89 -21.66 27.43
C ALA A 696 -22.63 -21.27 26.15
N THR A 697 -21.94 -20.77 25.13
CA THR A 697 -22.54 -20.49 23.81
C THR A 697 -23.09 -21.76 23.16
N ALA A 698 -22.35 -22.87 23.16
CA ALA A 698 -22.81 -24.14 22.61
C ALA A 698 -24.10 -24.60 23.32
N ALA A 699 -24.10 -24.59 24.64
CA ALA A 699 -25.26 -24.96 25.46
C ALA A 699 -26.51 -24.13 25.14
N ARG A 700 -26.36 -22.82 25.03
CA ARG A 700 -27.44 -21.89 24.67
C ARG A 700 -27.98 -22.09 23.25
N VAL A 701 -27.11 -22.24 22.28
CA VAL A 701 -27.47 -22.41 20.87
C VAL A 701 -28.16 -23.75 20.64
N LEU A 702 -27.63 -24.83 21.24
CA LEU A 702 -28.15 -26.19 21.08
C LEU A 702 -29.33 -26.49 22.04
N GLY A 703 -29.49 -25.68 23.13
CA GLY A 703 -30.53 -25.87 24.12
C GLY A 703 -30.30 -27.10 25.02
N ILE A 704 -29.05 -27.46 25.29
CA ILE A 704 -28.63 -28.57 26.14
C ILE A 704 -27.77 -28.08 27.30
N PRO A 705 -27.77 -28.82 28.47
CA PRO A 705 -26.91 -28.43 29.60
C PRO A 705 -25.43 -28.41 29.27
N GLU A 706 -24.68 -27.49 29.91
CA GLU A 706 -23.23 -27.30 29.64
C GLU A 706 -22.39 -28.54 29.93
N ASP A 707 -22.73 -29.33 30.95
CA ASP A 707 -22.05 -30.56 31.31
C ASP A 707 -22.15 -31.65 30.24
N LYS A 708 -23.14 -31.54 29.33
CA LYS A 708 -23.34 -32.44 28.18
C LYS A 708 -22.70 -31.98 26.91
N ILE A 709 -22.13 -30.78 26.87
CA ILE A 709 -21.45 -30.23 25.65
C ILE A 709 -20.16 -31.04 25.39
N THR A 710 -20.09 -31.62 24.22
CA THR A 710 -18.89 -32.32 23.72
C THR A 710 -17.78 -31.36 23.33
N LEU A 711 -16.53 -31.86 23.27
CA LEU A 711 -15.39 -31.09 22.79
C LEU A 711 -15.58 -30.58 21.36
N GLU A 712 -16.28 -31.36 20.52
CA GLU A 712 -16.58 -30.98 19.13
C GLU A 712 -17.57 -29.82 19.08
N GLU A 713 -18.65 -29.89 19.85
CA GLU A 713 -19.66 -28.82 19.94
C GLU A 713 -19.06 -27.52 20.51
N ARG A 714 -18.22 -27.64 21.54
CA ARG A 714 -17.44 -26.52 22.08
C ARG A 714 -16.52 -25.90 21.01
N SER A 715 -15.85 -26.75 20.21
CA SER A 715 -14.97 -26.29 19.12
C SER A 715 -15.74 -25.58 18.00
N ARG A 716 -16.93 -26.09 17.66
CA ARG A 716 -17.85 -25.43 16.71
C ARG A 716 -18.32 -24.07 17.23
N ALA A 717 -18.71 -24.00 18.50
CA ALA A 717 -19.09 -22.72 19.11
C ALA A 717 -17.91 -21.72 19.14
N LYS A 718 -16.69 -22.19 19.38
CA LYS A 718 -15.50 -21.36 19.31
C LYS A 718 -15.33 -20.74 17.91
N ALA A 719 -15.43 -21.54 16.86
CA ALA A 719 -15.35 -21.03 15.48
C ALA A 719 -16.47 -20.04 15.16
N VAL A 720 -17.70 -20.27 15.67
CA VAL A 720 -18.80 -19.31 15.48
C VAL A 720 -18.57 -18.03 16.25
N ASN A 721 -18.18 -18.08 17.51
CA ASN A 721 -17.91 -16.90 18.34
C ASN A 721 -16.88 -15.97 17.67
N PHE A 722 -15.77 -16.53 17.17
CA PHE A 722 -14.79 -15.75 16.40
C PHE A 722 -15.32 -15.35 15.02
N GLY A 723 -16.02 -16.26 14.32
CA GLY A 723 -16.59 -16.00 13.01
C GLY A 723 -17.60 -14.84 13.01
N VAL A 724 -18.38 -14.70 14.07
CA VAL A 724 -19.32 -13.58 14.26
C VAL A 724 -18.54 -12.25 14.33
N ILE A 725 -17.48 -12.16 15.16
CA ILE A 725 -16.64 -10.95 15.26
C ILE A 725 -16.10 -10.54 13.89
N TYR A 726 -15.67 -11.51 13.07
CA TYR A 726 -15.10 -11.25 11.76
C TYR A 726 -16.14 -11.12 10.63
N GLY A 727 -17.45 -11.08 10.97
CA GLY A 727 -18.53 -11.00 9.98
C GLY A 727 -18.54 -12.16 8.98
N MET A 728 -18.23 -13.38 9.47
CA MET A 728 -18.12 -14.57 8.65
C MET A 728 -19.47 -14.97 8.05
N SER A 729 -19.50 -15.27 6.76
CA SER A 729 -20.69 -15.79 6.07
C SER A 729 -20.89 -17.28 6.35
N ALA A 730 -22.11 -17.78 6.10
CA ALA A 730 -22.41 -19.22 6.17
C ALA A 730 -21.48 -20.05 5.26
N PHE A 731 -21.02 -19.48 4.15
CA PHE A 731 -20.02 -20.13 3.27
C PHE A 731 -18.65 -20.25 3.98
N GLY A 732 -18.18 -19.20 4.61
CA GLY A 732 -16.92 -19.20 5.38
C GLY A 732 -16.94 -20.22 6.51
N LEU A 733 -18.01 -20.17 7.33
CA LEU A 733 -18.20 -21.09 8.45
C LEU A 733 -18.32 -22.55 7.99
N SER A 734 -19.05 -22.83 6.91
CA SER A 734 -19.18 -24.19 6.35
C SER A 734 -17.83 -24.76 5.91
N SER A 735 -16.96 -23.91 5.35
CA SER A 735 -15.62 -24.29 4.91
C SER A 735 -14.70 -24.60 6.10
N GLU A 736 -14.75 -23.77 7.15
CA GLU A 736 -13.92 -23.91 8.35
C GLU A 736 -14.30 -25.17 9.17
N LEU A 737 -15.61 -25.37 9.38
CA LEU A 737 -16.13 -26.49 10.16
C LEU A 737 -16.32 -27.78 9.35
N ARG A 738 -16.13 -27.74 8.02
CA ARG A 738 -16.39 -28.85 7.09
C ARG A 738 -17.82 -29.42 7.20
N ILE A 739 -18.79 -28.52 7.38
CA ILE A 739 -20.23 -28.83 7.44
C ILE A 739 -20.95 -28.29 6.20
N THR A 740 -22.24 -28.63 6.04
CA THR A 740 -23.02 -28.09 4.92
C THR A 740 -23.26 -26.59 5.12
N ARG A 741 -23.43 -25.84 4.01
CA ARG A 741 -23.76 -24.42 4.06
C ARG A 741 -25.10 -24.17 4.79
N LYS A 742 -26.04 -25.14 4.69
CA LYS A 742 -27.34 -25.08 5.37
C LYS A 742 -27.15 -25.16 6.88
N ASP A 743 -26.40 -26.13 7.37
CA ASP A 743 -26.12 -26.29 8.81
C ASP A 743 -25.39 -25.07 9.39
N ALA A 744 -24.42 -24.51 8.63
CA ALA A 744 -23.73 -23.28 9.00
C ALA A 744 -24.69 -22.07 9.12
N ASP A 745 -25.63 -21.93 8.19
CA ASP A 745 -26.64 -20.87 8.19
C ASP A 745 -27.62 -21.03 9.36
N GLU A 746 -28.08 -22.25 9.63
CA GLU A 746 -28.94 -22.56 10.77
C GLU A 746 -28.23 -22.26 12.09
N TYR A 747 -26.95 -22.60 12.23
CA TYR A 747 -26.18 -22.31 13.43
C TYR A 747 -25.98 -20.81 13.65
N ILE A 748 -25.64 -20.05 12.61
CA ILE A 748 -25.52 -18.57 12.69
C ILE A 748 -26.87 -17.94 13.11
N LYS A 749 -27.98 -18.39 12.53
CA LYS A 749 -29.32 -17.90 12.91
C LYS A 749 -29.68 -18.25 14.37
N ALA A 750 -29.38 -19.45 14.80
CA ALA A 750 -29.59 -19.87 16.18
C ALA A 750 -28.72 -19.06 17.17
N TYR A 751 -27.48 -18.77 16.80
CA TYR A 751 -26.59 -17.90 17.57
C TYR A 751 -27.20 -16.50 17.75
N PHE A 752 -27.57 -15.82 16.66
CA PHE A 752 -28.15 -14.48 16.73
C PHE A 752 -29.56 -14.43 17.37
N ALA A 753 -30.28 -15.54 17.32
CA ALA A 753 -31.55 -15.62 18.07
C ALA A 753 -31.33 -15.65 19.58
N LYS A 754 -30.18 -16.11 20.06
CA LYS A 754 -29.79 -16.13 21.48
C LYS A 754 -29.02 -14.89 21.91
N HIS A 755 -28.31 -14.27 20.99
CA HIS A 755 -27.48 -13.08 21.17
C HIS A 755 -27.99 -11.94 20.26
N ALA A 756 -29.26 -11.53 20.49
CA ALA A 756 -29.93 -10.53 19.65
C ALA A 756 -29.22 -9.16 19.71
N ALA A 757 -28.73 -8.77 20.88
CA ALA A 757 -28.01 -7.51 21.09
C ALA A 757 -26.70 -7.45 20.28
N VAL A 758 -26.00 -8.58 20.11
CA VAL A 758 -24.81 -8.67 19.24
C VAL A 758 -25.20 -8.39 17.79
N LYS A 759 -26.32 -8.96 17.32
CA LYS A 759 -26.81 -8.73 15.95
C LYS A 759 -27.16 -7.26 15.71
N GLU A 760 -27.89 -6.67 16.65
CA GLU A 760 -28.32 -5.28 16.61
C GLU A 760 -27.10 -4.34 16.57
N PHE A 761 -26.13 -4.54 17.45
CA PHE A 761 -24.87 -3.81 17.46
C PHE A 761 -24.16 -3.86 16.09
N MET A 762 -24.02 -5.05 15.50
CA MET A 762 -23.36 -5.21 14.21
C MET A 762 -24.09 -4.49 13.07
N ASP A 763 -25.42 -4.58 13.04
CA ASP A 763 -26.24 -3.91 12.04
C ASP A 763 -26.19 -2.37 12.22
N GLU A 764 -26.13 -1.89 13.46
CA GLU A 764 -25.95 -0.47 13.76
C GLU A 764 -24.59 0.05 13.32
N GLN A 765 -23.48 -0.71 13.53
CA GLN A 765 -22.16 -0.31 13.04
C GLN A 765 -22.13 -0.18 11.51
N VAL A 766 -22.75 -1.11 10.81
CA VAL A 766 -22.86 -1.03 9.33
C VAL A 766 -23.70 0.18 8.91
N LYS A 767 -24.82 0.45 9.58
CA LYS A 767 -25.69 1.60 9.31
C LYS A 767 -24.97 2.92 9.60
N PHE A 768 -24.28 3.00 10.73
CA PHE A 768 -23.48 4.17 11.10
C PHE A 768 -22.38 4.45 10.10
N CYS A 769 -21.63 3.41 9.71
CA CYS A 769 -20.56 3.53 8.72
C CYS A 769 -21.06 3.99 7.35
N LYS A 770 -22.24 3.51 6.91
CA LYS A 770 -22.87 3.97 5.65
C LYS A 770 -23.24 5.45 5.68
N ALA A 771 -23.61 5.97 6.84
CA ALA A 771 -24.00 7.36 7.01
C ALA A 771 -22.79 8.31 7.16
N ASN A 772 -21.73 7.86 7.86
CA ASN A 772 -20.64 8.72 8.30
C ASN A 772 -19.29 8.41 7.58
N GLY A 773 -19.17 7.28 6.87
CA GLY A 773 -17.95 6.87 6.18
C GLY A 773 -16.87 6.23 7.06
N TYR A 774 -17.07 6.17 8.37
CA TYR A 774 -16.13 5.59 9.34
C TYR A 774 -16.83 4.81 10.45
N VAL A 775 -16.06 4.08 11.23
CA VAL A 775 -16.43 3.51 12.52
C VAL A 775 -15.38 3.90 13.58
N SER A 776 -15.72 3.77 14.86
CA SER A 776 -14.82 4.14 15.96
C SER A 776 -14.67 3.05 17.01
N THR A 777 -13.51 3.08 17.71
CA THR A 777 -13.22 2.26 18.89
C THR A 777 -13.82 2.86 20.16
N LEU A 778 -13.67 2.17 21.29
CA LEU A 778 -14.07 2.67 22.63
C LEU A 778 -13.33 3.96 23.01
N LEU A 779 -12.08 4.13 22.61
CA LEU A 779 -11.32 5.37 22.84
C LEU A 779 -11.66 6.48 21.82
N GLY A 780 -12.49 6.20 20.81
CA GLY A 780 -12.85 7.16 19.78
C GLY A 780 -11.95 7.12 18.54
N ARG A 781 -10.97 6.21 18.42
CA ARG A 781 -10.15 6.05 17.23
C ARG A 781 -11.02 5.80 16.01
N LYS A 782 -10.90 6.61 14.98
CA LYS A 782 -11.68 6.52 13.75
C LYS A 782 -10.96 5.67 12.71
N ARG A 783 -11.71 4.83 12.00
CA ARG A 783 -11.26 4.17 10.79
C ARG A 783 -12.23 4.46 9.65
N PHE A 784 -11.73 5.14 8.63
CA PHE A 784 -12.48 5.40 7.40
C PHE A 784 -12.57 4.14 6.55
N ILE A 785 -13.78 3.82 6.05
CA ILE A 785 -14.07 2.60 5.26
C ILE A 785 -14.66 3.04 3.92
N LYS A 786 -13.80 3.25 2.95
CA LYS A 786 -14.17 3.70 1.59
C LYS A 786 -15.04 2.67 0.85
N GLU A 787 -14.87 1.40 1.16
CA GLU A 787 -15.57 0.26 0.56
C GLU A 787 -17.05 0.19 0.91
N ILE A 788 -17.50 0.83 1.99
CA ILE A 788 -18.87 0.68 2.52
C ILE A 788 -19.97 1.12 1.54
N ASN A 789 -19.67 2.14 0.74
CA ASN A 789 -20.58 2.71 -0.26
C ASN A 789 -20.23 2.33 -1.70
N ALA A 790 -19.32 1.35 -1.92
CA ALA A 790 -18.93 0.90 -3.24
C ALA A 790 -20.12 0.34 -4.03
N SER A 791 -20.16 0.61 -5.33
CA SER A 791 -21.16 0.08 -6.25
C SER A 791 -21.04 -1.44 -6.50
N ALA A 792 -19.79 -1.96 -6.43
CA ALA A 792 -19.50 -3.37 -6.59
C ALA A 792 -19.88 -4.17 -5.33
N TYR A 793 -20.80 -5.13 -5.47
CA TYR A 793 -21.34 -5.92 -4.36
C TYR A 793 -20.26 -6.59 -3.50
N MET A 794 -19.22 -7.18 -4.11
CA MET A 794 -18.14 -7.84 -3.38
C MET A 794 -17.32 -6.85 -2.55
N VAL A 795 -17.03 -5.67 -3.08
CA VAL A 795 -16.29 -4.61 -2.38
C VAL A 795 -17.11 -4.07 -1.21
N LYS A 796 -18.41 -3.82 -1.45
CA LYS A 796 -19.33 -3.41 -0.40
C LYS A 796 -19.42 -4.42 0.74
N GLN A 797 -19.44 -5.73 0.45
CA GLN A 797 -19.41 -6.76 1.49
C GLN A 797 -18.12 -6.76 2.31
N VAL A 798 -16.97 -6.43 1.69
CA VAL A 798 -15.73 -6.21 2.44
C VAL A 798 -15.90 -5.02 3.39
N GLY A 799 -16.44 -3.90 2.92
CA GLY A 799 -16.72 -2.72 3.74
C GLY A 799 -17.63 -3.02 4.92
N GLU A 800 -18.71 -3.79 4.72
CA GLU A 800 -19.63 -4.17 5.80
C GLU A 800 -18.93 -5.04 6.86
N ARG A 801 -18.07 -5.98 6.47
CA ARG A 801 -17.26 -6.77 7.42
C ARG A 801 -16.27 -5.92 8.19
N LEU A 802 -15.60 -4.97 7.52
CA LEU A 802 -14.69 -4.04 8.18
C LEU A 802 -15.43 -3.16 9.21
N ALA A 803 -16.65 -2.72 8.88
CA ALA A 803 -17.47 -1.92 9.78
C ALA A 803 -17.88 -2.69 11.06
N MET A 804 -18.17 -3.99 10.95
CA MET A 804 -18.50 -4.84 12.10
C MET A 804 -17.26 -5.18 12.96
N ASN A 805 -16.13 -5.47 12.33
CA ASN A 805 -14.94 -5.97 13.01
C ASN A 805 -14.10 -4.84 13.65
N THR A 806 -13.93 -3.70 12.96
CA THR A 806 -12.99 -2.66 13.39
C THR A 806 -13.25 -2.11 14.79
N PRO A 807 -14.49 -1.84 15.23
CA PRO A 807 -14.75 -1.36 16.59
C PRO A 807 -14.24 -2.31 17.67
N ILE A 808 -14.40 -3.61 17.45
CA ILE A 808 -14.00 -4.67 18.39
C ILE A 808 -12.48 -4.84 18.40
N GLN A 809 -11.90 -5.08 17.24
CA GLN A 809 -10.47 -5.34 17.11
C GLN A 809 -9.63 -4.10 17.43
N GLY A 810 -10.08 -2.92 17.03
CA GLY A 810 -9.41 -1.66 17.35
C GLY A 810 -9.48 -1.34 18.84
N SER A 811 -10.61 -1.57 19.50
CA SER A 811 -10.73 -1.37 20.96
C SER A 811 -9.83 -2.34 21.73
N ALA A 812 -9.73 -3.59 21.29
CA ALA A 812 -8.77 -4.54 21.88
C ALA A 812 -7.32 -4.05 21.73
N ALA A 813 -6.97 -3.48 20.54
CA ALA A 813 -5.65 -2.88 20.32
C ALA A 813 -5.41 -1.64 21.21
N ASP A 814 -6.42 -0.81 21.41
CA ASP A 814 -6.31 0.36 22.30
C ASP A 814 -6.13 -0.08 23.77
N ILE A 815 -6.83 -1.11 24.23
CA ILE A 815 -6.69 -1.66 25.59
C ILE A 815 -5.28 -2.20 25.83
N ILE A 816 -4.72 -2.98 24.89
CA ILE A 816 -3.35 -3.51 25.05
C ILE A 816 -2.32 -2.38 25.09
N LYS A 817 -2.50 -1.30 24.32
CA LYS A 817 -1.62 -0.12 24.36
C LYS A 817 -1.66 0.57 25.73
N LEU A 818 -2.86 0.75 26.28
CA LEU A 818 -3.02 1.28 27.62
C LEU A 818 -2.38 0.39 28.69
N ALA A 819 -2.51 -0.95 28.55
CA ALA A 819 -1.85 -1.90 29.43
C ALA A 819 -0.31 -1.78 29.34
N MET A 820 0.25 -1.71 28.15
CA MET A 820 1.71 -1.52 27.93
C MET A 820 2.20 -0.27 28.65
N ILE A 821 1.50 0.86 28.50
CA ILE A 821 1.87 2.14 29.13
C ILE A 821 1.81 2.03 30.64
N LYS A 822 0.74 1.42 31.21
CA LYS A 822 0.60 1.23 32.65
C LYS A 822 1.67 0.32 33.22
N VAL A 823 1.95 -0.81 32.56
CA VAL A 823 2.99 -1.76 32.97
C VAL A 823 4.37 -1.09 32.92
N PHE A 824 4.70 -0.41 31.83
CA PHE A 824 5.98 0.28 31.67
C PHE A 824 6.20 1.34 32.76
N ARG A 825 5.19 2.18 33.01
CA ARG A 825 5.24 3.21 34.07
C ARG A 825 5.36 2.58 35.45
N ALA A 826 4.60 1.53 35.75
CA ALA A 826 4.63 0.86 37.04
C ALA A 826 5.98 0.19 37.33
N LEU A 827 6.65 -0.41 36.33
CA LEU A 827 8.03 -0.94 36.44
C LEU A 827 9.01 0.17 36.79
N ARG A 828 8.93 1.30 36.05
CA ARG A 828 9.82 2.46 36.27
C ARG A 828 9.57 3.16 37.62
N ASP A 829 8.33 3.43 37.98
CA ASP A 829 7.95 4.22 39.14
C ASP A 829 8.24 3.44 40.45
N GLN A 830 8.25 2.11 40.41
CA GLN A 830 8.67 1.23 41.52
C GLN A 830 10.19 0.98 41.51
N GLY A 831 10.94 1.54 40.58
CA GLY A 831 12.39 1.40 40.50
C GLY A 831 12.88 -0.03 40.19
N LEU A 832 12.04 -0.83 39.53
CA LEU A 832 12.37 -2.21 39.16
C LEU A 832 13.37 -2.25 37.99
N ARG A 833 14.23 -3.27 38.00
CA ARG A 833 15.19 -3.51 36.90
C ARG A 833 14.65 -4.43 35.82
N SER A 834 13.51 -5.05 36.05
CA SER A 834 12.75 -5.84 35.07
C SER A 834 12.22 -4.95 33.96
N ARG A 835 12.20 -5.45 32.70
CA ARG A 835 11.87 -4.64 31.52
C ARG A 835 10.84 -5.32 30.61
N LEU A 836 9.88 -4.55 30.14
CA LEU A 836 8.97 -4.97 29.06
C LEU A 836 9.76 -5.07 27.75
N ILE A 837 9.78 -6.26 27.13
CA ILE A 837 10.62 -6.54 25.96
C ILE A 837 9.82 -6.91 24.71
N LEU A 838 8.57 -7.38 24.84
CA LEU A 838 7.80 -7.84 23.70
C LEU A 838 6.30 -7.70 23.92
N GLN A 839 5.60 -7.30 22.85
CA GLN A 839 4.15 -7.41 22.73
C GLN A 839 3.83 -8.28 21.51
N VAL A 840 3.04 -9.36 21.69
CA VAL A 840 2.60 -10.24 20.60
C VAL A 840 1.11 -10.52 20.74
N HIS A 841 0.33 -10.06 19.77
CA HIS A 841 -1.13 -10.17 19.80
C HIS A 841 -1.73 -9.55 21.07
N ASP A 842 -2.17 -10.36 22.00
CA ASP A 842 -2.81 -9.95 23.26
C ASP A 842 -1.90 -10.22 24.48
N GLU A 843 -0.62 -10.58 24.22
CA GLU A 843 0.40 -10.98 25.23
C GLU A 843 1.44 -9.89 25.43
N LEU A 844 1.82 -9.65 26.69
CA LEU A 844 2.99 -8.85 27.12
C LEU A 844 4.02 -9.76 27.76
N ILE A 845 5.32 -9.55 27.43
CA ILE A 845 6.43 -10.34 27.98
C ILE A 845 7.46 -9.40 28.61
N ILE A 846 7.83 -9.71 29.86
CA ILE A 846 8.79 -8.98 30.66
C ILE A 846 10.01 -9.88 30.89
N ASN A 847 11.21 -9.35 30.65
CA ASN A 847 12.46 -9.92 31.10
C ASN A 847 12.63 -9.55 32.60
N THR A 848 12.37 -10.49 33.46
CA THR A 848 12.14 -10.26 34.90
C THR A 848 13.30 -10.75 35.71
N ARG A 849 13.87 -9.90 36.58
CA ARG A 849 14.90 -10.30 37.57
C ARG A 849 14.27 -11.30 38.52
N GLU A 850 15.01 -12.38 38.87
CA GLU A 850 14.49 -13.43 39.76
C GLU A 850 14.01 -12.86 41.10
N GLU A 851 14.74 -11.89 41.67
CA GLU A 851 14.38 -11.24 42.93
C GLU A 851 13.14 -10.35 42.85
N GLU A 852 12.73 -9.92 41.68
CA GLU A 852 11.57 -9.06 41.44
C GLU A 852 10.31 -9.83 40.96
N LYS A 853 10.44 -11.15 40.74
CA LYS A 853 9.47 -12.00 40.08
C LYS A 853 8.05 -11.85 40.65
N GLU A 854 7.84 -12.11 41.92
CA GLU A 854 6.51 -12.05 42.55
C GLU A 854 5.88 -10.65 42.41
N GLN A 855 6.71 -9.61 42.51
CA GLN A 855 6.27 -8.24 42.38
C GLN A 855 5.85 -7.93 40.93
N VAL A 856 6.63 -8.38 39.91
CA VAL A 856 6.36 -8.20 38.50
C VAL A 856 5.11 -8.97 38.06
N GLU A 857 4.94 -10.23 38.53
CA GLU A 857 3.74 -11.04 38.25
C GLU A 857 2.47 -10.34 38.71
N LYS A 858 2.46 -9.81 39.91
CA LYS A 858 1.35 -9.06 40.49
C LYS A 858 1.13 -7.76 39.71
N LEU A 859 2.19 -7.01 39.48
CA LEU A 859 2.16 -5.73 38.71
C LEU A 859 1.60 -5.92 37.32
N LEU A 860 2.10 -6.93 36.58
CA LEU A 860 1.66 -7.23 35.23
C LEU A 860 0.18 -7.57 35.18
N THR A 861 -0.28 -8.48 36.03
CA THR A 861 -1.68 -8.90 36.10
C THR A 861 -2.60 -7.74 36.46
N GLU A 862 -2.30 -6.98 37.54
CA GLU A 862 -3.13 -5.87 37.99
C GLU A 862 -3.23 -4.75 36.95
N ASN A 863 -2.15 -4.38 36.25
CA ASN A 863 -2.15 -3.33 35.26
C ASN A 863 -2.81 -3.76 33.95
N MET A 864 -2.73 -5.03 33.54
CA MET A 864 -3.47 -5.54 32.41
C MET A 864 -4.97 -5.63 32.72
N GLU A 865 -5.37 -6.20 33.85
CA GLU A 865 -6.79 -6.35 34.22
C GLU A 865 -7.49 -5.02 34.48
N SER A 866 -6.77 -3.98 34.90
CA SER A 866 -7.27 -2.62 35.12
C SER A 866 -6.99 -1.66 33.98
N ALA A 867 -6.53 -2.13 32.82
CA ALA A 867 -6.13 -1.25 31.71
C ALA A 867 -7.27 -0.36 31.23
N TYR A 868 -8.46 -0.92 31.15
CA TYR A 868 -9.70 -0.22 30.77
C TYR A 868 -10.92 -0.80 31.48
N GLU A 869 -11.89 0.03 31.83
CA GLU A 869 -13.12 -0.41 32.52
C GLU A 869 -14.18 -0.85 31.51
N LEU A 870 -14.54 -2.13 31.54
CA LEU A 870 -15.60 -2.72 30.73
C LEU A 870 -16.73 -3.24 31.63
N ALA A 871 -17.91 -3.50 31.05
CA ALA A 871 -19.04 -4.20 31.76
C ALA A 871 -18.66 -5.64 32.14
N VAL A 872 -17.61 -6.19 31.55
CA VAL A 872 -16.98 -7.49 31.84
C VAL A 872 -15.59 -7.27 32.39
N LYS A 873 -15.17 -8.06 33.37
CA LYS A 873 -13.82 -7.98 33.89
C LYS A 873 -12.81 -8.41 32.83
N LEU A 874 -11.77 -7.62 32.61
CA LEU A 874 -10.59 -8.09 31.88
C LEU A 874 -9.90 -9.17 32.71
N LYS A 875 -9.36 -10.18 32.02
CA LYS A 875 -8.60 -11.27 32.66
C LYS A 875 -7.34 -11.51 31.89
N ALA A 876 -6.22 -11.53 32.61
CA ALA A 876 -4.89 -11.85 32.08
C ALA A 876 -4.44 -13.21 32.65
N ASP A 877 -4.10 -14.13 31.77
CA ASP A 877 -3.58 -15.45 32.17
C ASP A 877 -2.04 -15.36 32.21
N LEU A 878 -1.48 -15.50 33.43
CA LEU A 878 -0.06 -15.36 33.73
C LEU A 878 0.69 -16.67 33.45
N ASN A 879 1.87 -16.56 32.86
CA ASN A 879 2.82 -17.68 32.63
C ASN A 879 4.24 -17.23 32.91
N GLU A 880 5.11 -18.18 33.25
CA GLU A 880 6.55 -17.98 33.47
C GLU A 880 7.37 -19.06 32.76
N GLY A 881 8.62 -18.80 32.44
CA GLY A 881 9.48 -19.80 31.82
C GLY A 881 10.92 -19.35 31.57
N GLU A 882 11.79 -20.32 31.39
CA GLU A 882 13.20 -20.17 31.01
C GLU A 882 13.37 -19.91 29.49
N SER A 883 12.27 -19.90 28.75
CA SER A 883 12.24 -19.59 27.35
C SER A 883 10.84 -19.14 26.94
N TRP A 884 10.73 -18.39 25.84
CA TRP A 884 9.42 -18.03 25.28
C TRP A 884 8.55 -19.25 24.91
N TYR A 885 9.18 -20.41 24.67
CA TYR A 885 8.45 -21.66 24.44
C TYR A 885 7.58 -22.09 25.62
N GLU A 886 8.03 -21.84 26.86
CA GLU A 886 7.37 -22.27 28.07
C GLU A 886 6.24 -21.38 28.52
N LEU A 887 6.15 -20.15 27.98
CA LEU A 887 5.06 -19.22 28.28
C LEU A 887 3.70 -19.66 27.71
N LYS A 888 3.64 -20.71 26.87
CA LYS A 888 2.38 -21.24 26.28
C LYS A 888 2.31 -22.76 26.30
#